data_8b04fb9981d9d381f69c142f96a11564
#
_entry.id   8b04fb9981d9d381f69c142f96a11564
#
_cell.length_a   1.000
_cell.length_b   1.000
_cell.length_c   1.000
_cell.angle_alpha   90.00
_cell.angle_beta   90.00
_cell.angle_gamma   90.00
#
_symmetry.space_group_name_H-M   'P 1'
#
loop_
_entity.id
_entity.type
_entity.pdbx_description
1 polymer ?
#
loop_
_entity_poly.entity_id
_entity_poly.type
_entity_poly.pdbx_seq_one_letter_code
_entity_poly.pdbx_strand_id
1 'polypeptide(L)'
;MYLNCKTYFSFLYGTFPTKELVQTAVEQGVTALTLTNINSTCDNWEFVKLCRDANIKPILGVEFRNGDKLLYILIAANSKGLAWINSFLSAHLLEKKDFPEAGPDLSFFADSWDGFVIYPYGARSPEDLLPNERIGLLPSETGRLFTIDLEKFADKLVIRQPVTVQDKTHFSLHRLLRCISKNTILAKLSKDEQCSPTETFLSPDELLSKFASYPFLSTNTYKLMDECRIEMDFRVDKNKNSYSGTKEDNRIFLEKLAKEGLKKRFGLKNTLAEDRLKKELKIINDLGFNSYFLINWDIIRYARLREYYYVGRGSGANSLVAYCLFITNVNPIELNLYFERFLNPHRSSPPDFDIDFSHTDRDDVMDYIFRRYGKNHVALLGAYPKFKHDSTIRRLGKVFGLPDKEIVDLQKTGRATDNNGRLILRYENLMQGFPSYPSLHPCGMLISQEPIVNYVSLFMPPKGLPTAHIDMFSAEDIGLNKFDVLSQRGLSHIREAQGLIKSNKGATIDIHDIGRFMSDENVAARIRDADSIGCFYIESPAMRQLLKKLRCDDYITLVAASSIIRPGVAQSGMMKEYIYRYHHRDQIKYLHPLFEENLSETFGVMVFQEDVIKIAHYYGGLDLGRADILRRAMSGKYRSNNQFRMIKEEFFQGSKQLGRDESLTAEIWRQMESFAGYSFNKAHSASYAAESYMSLFLKTYYPKEFMVAVINNFGGFYSTELYFLELLKTGGDIEPPCINNSDEHTNIHGDKVYVGFVHIKRLQDKLVELIIEERRTNGDFLHLQDFIERTNAGREQLGTLISIGAFRFTGKSKKQLLWEANFLQKKNQPQLHNGPSLFREPPVEFELPELIDTSLDDLYDQIEILGFPLSNPFELVDDDPGKYIKATDLPLNNGKIVTALTYFINRKHVVTKYNDEMFFGTFVDAELNWIDTVHFPDSARNFPLHDSGFYRIHGKVVEDFGVFSIEVNRMEKVGHRKRAYENLR
;
A
#
# COMPACT_ATOMS: atom_id res chain seq x y z
N MET A 1 35.19 0.61 23.83
CA MET A 1 36.25 0.39 22.79
C MET A 1 35.65 0.04 21.40
N TYR A 2 34.35 -0.06 21.28
CA TYR A 2 33.67 -0.52 20.06
C TYR A 2 33.18 0.66 19.23
N LEU A 3 34.04 1.16 18.36
CA LEU A 3 33.75 2.36 17.52
C LEU A 3 33.08 2.04 16.19
N ASN A 4 32.94 0.74 15.82
CA ASN A 4 32.45 0.35 14.50
C ASN A 4 31.52 -0.86 14.57
N CYS A 5 30.35 -0.68 15.19
CA CYS A 5 29.31 -1.74 15.26
C CYS A 5 28.18 -1.50 14.24
N LYS A 6 27.73 -2.57 13.64
CA LYS A 6 26.70 -2.58 12.59
C LYS A 6 25.55 -3.49 12.99
N THR A 7 24.35 -3.04 12.65
CA THR A 7 23.13 -3.88 12.73
C THR A 7 22.70 -4.33 11.33
N TYR A 8 21.61 -5.10 11.25
CA TYR A 8 20.95 -5.46 9.99
C TYR A 8 20.37 -4.27 9.22
N PHE A 9 20.40 -3.04 9.78
CA PHE A 9 20.15 -1.78 9.07
C PHE A 9 21.37 -1.27 8.25
N SER A 10 22.51 -1.97 8.35
CA SER A 10 23.49 -2.05 7.26
C SER A 10 22.95 -3.05 6.24
N PHE A 11 21.99 -2.63 5.42
CA PHE A 11 21.14 -3.47 4.59
C PHE A 11 21.92 -4.51 3.77
N LEU A 12 21.48 -5.76 3.84
CA LEU A 12 22.12 -6.91 3.16
C LEU A 12 23.61 -7.07 3.49
N TYR A 13 24.04 -6.56 4.65
CA TYR A 13 25.43 -6.64 5.13
C TYR A 13 25.51 -7.08 6.60
N GLY A 14 24.99 -6.29 7.54
CA GLY A 14 24.99 -6.59 8.97
C GLY A 14 24.02 -7.73 9.34
N THR A 15 24.33 -8.48 10.39
CA THR A 15 23.51 -9.61 10.81
C THR A 15 22.96 -9.50 12.23
N PHE A 16 23.32 -8.46 12.97
CA PHE A 16 22.77 -8.21 14.29
C PHE A 16 21.42 -7.47 14.22
N PRO A 17 20.31 -8.02 14.74
CA PRO A 17 19.18 -7.20 15.16
C PRO A 17 19.64 -6.17 16.20
N THR A 18 19.13 -4.94 16.13
CA THR A 18 19.55 -3.84 17.02
C THR A 18 19.46 -4.21 18.50
N LYS A 19 18.37 -4.89 18.89
CA LYS A 19 18.18 -5.37 20.27
C LYS A 19 19.23 -6.42 20.68
N GLU A 20 19.58 -7.34 19.80
CA GLU A 20 20.57 -8.39 20.10
C GLU A 20 21.99 -7.82 20.22
N LEU A 21 22.34 -6.79 19.42
CA LEU A 21 23.61 -6.10 19.55
C LEU A 21 23.76 -5.46 20.94
N VAL A 22 22.73 -4.77 21.40
CA VAL A 22 22.73 -4.13 22.74
C VAL A 22 22.74 -5.20 23.84
N GLN A 23 21.99 -6.27 23.69
CA GLN A 23 21.98 -7.37 24.67
C GLN A 23 23.34 -8.08 24.75
N THR A 24 24.01 -8.33 23.63
CA THR A 24 25.38 -8.89 23.60
C THR A 24 26.35 -7.95 24.33
N ALA A 25 26.21 -6.63 24.16
CA ALA A 25 27.02 -5.66 24.86
C ALA A 25 26.81 -5.72 26.40
N VAL A 26 25.56 -5.90 26.86
CA VAL A 26 25.23 -6.09 28.28
C VAL A 26 25.90 -7.38 28.84
N GLU A 27 25.74 -8.50 28.12
CA GLU A 27 26.30 -9.80 28.50
C GLU A 27 27.82 -9.77 28.59
N GLN A 28 28.49 -8.94 27.78
CA GLN A 28 29.93 -8.73 27.79
C GLN A 28 30.41 -7.62 28.75
N GLY A 29 29.52 -7.01 29.54
CA GLY A 29 29.85 -5.97 30.48
C GLY A 29 30.33 -4.66 29.87
N VAL A 30 29.88 -4.34 28.64
CA VAL A 30 30.25 -3.13 27.92
C VAL A 30 29.43 -1.94 28.43
N THR A 31 30.11 -0.83 28.77
CA THR A 31 29.47 0.39 29.33
C THR A 31 29.18 1.47 28.30
N ALA A 32 29.82 1.41 27.13
CA ALA A 32 29.61 2.36 26.03
C ALA A 32 29.72 1.64 24.67
N LEU A 33 28.77 1.89 23.77
CA LEU A 33 28.66 1.21 22.49
C LEU A 33 28.39 2.22 21.36
N THR A 34 29.09 2.08 20.23
CA THR A 34 28.90 2.96 19.07
C THR A 34 28.17 2.21 17.96
N LEU A 35 27.10 2.78 17.45
CA LEU A 35 26.42 2.34 16.24
C LEU A 35 26.93 3.10 15.02
N THR A 36 27.42 2.40 14.01
CA THR A 36 27.92 2.96 12.76
C THR A 36 27.47 2.11 11.57
N ASN A 37 26.19 2.15 11.26
CA ASN A 37 25.68 1.44 10.09
C ASN A 37 26.22 2.01 8.79
N ILE A 38 26.29 1.17 7.75
CA ILE A 38 26.77 1.54 6.42
C ILE A 38 25.73 2.46 5.74
N ASN A 39 26.14 3.72 5.48
CA ASN A 39 25.32 4.71 4.78
C ASN A 39 23.86 4.79 5.30
N SER A 40 23.64 4.55 6.60
CA SER A 40 22.30 4.42 7.19
C SER A 40 22.24 4.92 8.64
N THR A 41 21.12 5.56 8.98
CA THR A 41 20.78 6.00 10.36
C THR A 41 19.41 5.45 10.80
N CYS A 42 18.95 4.39 10.16
CA CYS A 42 17.56 3.90 10.27
C CYS A 42 17.15 3.49 11.68
N ASP A 43 18.06 2.94 12.48
CA ASP A 43 17.80 2.44 13.83
C ASP A 43 18.46 3.25 14.96
N ASN A 44 18.98 4.43 14.65
CA ASN A 44 19.63 5.28 15.65
C ASN A 44 18.75 5.53 16.89
N TRP A 45 17.47 5.85 16.69
CA TRP A 45 16.52 6.10 17.78
C TRP A 45 16.22 4.85 18.61
N GLU A 46 15.98 3.72 17.94
CA GLU A 46 15.78 2.44 18.61
C GLU A 46 17.02 2.03 19.41
N PHE A 47 18.20 2.18 18.82
CA PHE A 47 19.47 1.89 19.47
C PHE A 47 19.68 2.71 20.76
N VAL A 48 19.47 4.05 20.69
CA VAL A 48 19.61 4.92 21.85
C VAL A 48 18.63 4.56 22.96
N LYS A 49 17.39 4.24 22.61
CA LYS A 49 16.37 3.78 23.56
C LYS A 49 16.79 2.51 24.27
N LEU A 50 17.22 1.49 23.50
CA LEU A 50 17.67 0.21 24.05
C LEU A 50 18.92 0.34 24.92
N CYS A 51 19.89 1.17 24.51
CA CYS A 51 21.08 1.45 25.30
C CYS A 51 20.74 2.15 26.63
N ARG A 52 19.85 3.13 26.63
CA ARG A 52 19.38 3.81 27.86
C ARG A 52 18.70 2.85 28.83
N ASP A 53 17.80 1.99 28.28
CA ASP A 53 17.11 0.96 29.07
C ASP A 53 18.09 -0.06 29.68
N ALA A 54 19.24 -0.28 29.03
CA ALA A 54 20.30 -1.19 29.46
C ALA A 54 21.44 -0.50 30.27
N ASN A 55 21.35 0.80 30.55
CA ASN A 55 22.42 1.60 31.19
C ASN A 55 23.75 1.56 30.40
N ILE A 56 23.72 1.47 29.08
CA ILE A 56 24.87 1.58 28.19
C ILE A 56 24.89 3.00 27.61
N LYS A 57 26.06 3.64 27.58
CA LYS A 57 26.26 4.94 26.92
C LYS A 57 26.17 4.78 25.39
N PRO A 58 25.14 5.35 24.72
CA PRO A 58 25.01 5.26 23.28
C PRO A 58 25.92 6.29 22.61
N ILE A 59 26.60 5.88 21.55
CA ILE A 59 27.38 6.75 20.66
C ILE A 59 26.89 6.47 19.23
N LEU A 60 26.68 7.52 18.45
CA LEU A 60 26.15 7.42 17.10
C LEU A 60 27.14 7.90 16.05
N GLY A 61 27.14 7.22 14.93
CA GLY A 61 27.95 7.56 13.78
C GLY A 61 27.43 6.86 12.52
N VAL A 62 28.20 6.98 11.46
CA VAL A 62 27.91 6.31 10.16
C VAL A 62 29.21 5.85 9.54
N GLU A 63 29.23 4.64 9.03
CA GLU A 63 30.30 4.13 8.18
C GLU A 63 30.00 4.49 6.72
N PHE A 64 30.87 5.29 6.10
CA PHE A 64 30.70 5.75 4.71
C PHE A 64 31.42 4.82 3.74
N ARG A 65 30.68 4.35 2.74
CA ARG A 65 31.20 3.50 1.66
C ARG A 65 30.72 3.94 0.29
N ASN A 66 31.59 3.81 -0.71
CA ASN A 66 31.21 3.79 -2.12
C ASN A 66 31.30 2.33 -2.61
N GLY A 67 30.13 1.73 -2.87
CA GLY A 67 30.04 0.29 -3.10
C GLY A 67 30.52 -0.51 -1.90
N ASP A 68 31.58 -1.31 -2.07
CA ASP A 68 32.17 -2.11 -0.98
C ASP A 68 33.40 -1.44 -0.34
N LYS A 69 33.91 -0.35 -0.93
CA LYS A 69 35.08 0.40 -0.43
C LYS A 69 34.70 1.23 0.79
N LEU A 70 35.28 0.89 1.95
CA LEU A 70 35.23 1.72 3.14
C LEU A 70 36.07 2.98 2.93
N LEU A 71 35.46 4.15 3.14
CA LEU A 71 36.13 5.44 3.04
C LEU A 71 36.58 5.93 4.42
N TYR A 72 35.64 6.13 5.31
CA TYR A 72 35.82 6.57 6.70
C TYR A 72 34.59 6.30 7.55
N ILE A 73 34.74 6.51 8.84
CA ILE A 73 33.64 6.44 9.82
C ILE A 73 33.52 7.82 10.45
N LEU A 74 32.32 8.39 10.43
CA LEU A 74 32.02 9.62 11.17
C LEU A 74 31.35 9.26 12.48
N ILE A 75 31.80 9.84 13.60
CA ILE A 75 31.21 9.67 14.93
C ILE A 75 30.82 11.04 15.45
N ALA A 76 29.56 11.20 15.87
CA ALA A 76 29.07 12.43 16.47
C ALA A 76 29.53 12.56 17.92
N ALA A 77 30.10 13.71 18.28
CA ALA A 77 30.43 14.03 19.67
C ALA A 77 29.21 14.53 20.44
N ASN A 78 28.25 15.15 19.78
CA ASN A 78 26.99 15.62 20.38
C ASN A 78 25.84 15.63 19.34
N SER A 79 24.66 16.13 19.75
CA SER A 79 23.48 16.19 18.89
C SER A 79 23.64 17.10 17.66
N LYS A 80 24.48 18.16 17.71
CA LYS A 80 24.77 19.00 16.55
C LYS A 80 25.62 18.26 15.53
N GLY A 81 26.65 17.54 16.00
CA GLY A 81 27.45 16.65 15.15
C GLY A 81 26.60 15.55 14.46
N LEU A 82 25.60 14.99 15.19
CA LEU A 82 24.67 14.03 14.60
C LEU A 82 23.80 14.68 13.51
N ALA A 83 23.25 15.87 13.75
CA ALA A 83 22.47 16.61 12.75
C ALA A 83 23.30 16.93 11.51
N TRP A 84 24.57 17.25 11.69
CA TRP A 84 25.50 17.47 10.58
C TRP A 84 25.75 16.16 9.78
N ILE A 85 26.01 15.03 10.47
CA ILE A 85 26.16 13.71 9.80
C ILE A 85 24.91 13.37 9.00
N ASN A 86 23.73 13.57 9.60
CA ASN A 86 22.45 13.36 8.91
C ASN A 86 22.35 14.24 7.64
N SER A 87 22.74 15.51 7.73
CA SER A 87 22.71 16.46 6.61
C SER A 87 23.68 16.03 5.50
N PHE A 88 24.92 15.69 5.87
CA PHE A 88 25.94 15.23 4.94
C PHE A 88 25.53 13.94 4.22
N LEU A 89 25.06 12.95 4.97
CA LEU A 89 24.56 11.69 4.40
C LEU A 89 23.37 11.95 3.47
N SER A 90 22.44 12.80 3.89
CA SER A 90 21.25 13.16 3.11
C SER A 90 21.59 13.82 1.79
N ALA A 91 22.53 14.76 1.77
CA ALA A 91 22.93 15.47 0.56
C ALA A 91 23.38 14.50 -0.55
N HIS A 92 24.17 13.48 -0.19
CA HIS A 92 24.66 12.49 -1.15
C HIS A 92 23.57 11.47 -1.54
N LEU A 93 22.79 10.98 -0.57
CA LEU A 93 21.73 9.99 -0.85
C LEU A 93 20.55 10.58 -1.65
N LEU A 94 20.23 11.86 -1.46
CA LEU A 94 19.18 12.55 -2.23
C LEU A 94 19.60 12.76 -3.69
N GLU A 95 20.86 13.10 -3.93
CA GLU A 95 21.40 13.31 -5.28
C GLU A 95 21.95 12.04 -5.93
N LYS A 96 22.01 10.92 -5.18
CA LYS A 96 22.60 9.64 -5.60
C LYS A 96 24.05 9.79 -6.08
N LYS A 97 24.80 10.61 -5.37
CA LYS A 97 26.22 10.86 -5.61
C LYS A 97 27.09 10.02 -4.68
N ASP A 98 28.25 9.65 -5.17
CA ASP A 98 29.30 9.02 -4.37
C ASP A 98 29.79 9.98 -3.28
N PHE A 99 30.20 9.40 -2.15
CA PHE A 99 30.85 10.16 -1.08
C PHE A 99 32.27 10.50 -1.46
N PRO A 100 32.81 11.68 -1.03
CA PRO A 100 34.19 12.04 -1.26
C PRO A 100 35.12 11.04 -0.57
N GLU A 101 36.32 10.82 -1.16
CA GLU A 101 37.31 9.88 -0.59
C GLU A 101 37.95 10.41 0.71
N ALA A 102 38.00 11.73 0.87
CA ALA A 102 38.39 12.37 2.10
C ALA A 102 37.13 12.68 2.94
N GLY A 103 37.27 12.56 4.26
CA GLY A 103 36.28 13.08 5.18
C GLY A 103 35.98 14.56 4.91
N PRO A 104 34.80 15.03 5.33
CA PRO A 104 34.43 16.43 5.07
C PRO A 104 35.42 17.42 5.62
N ASP A 105 35.76 18.44 4.83
CA ASP A 105 36.65 19.54 5.24
C ASP A 105 35.92 20.40 6.29
N LEU A 106 36.51 20.47 7.47
CA LEU A 106 35.96 21.21 8.61
C LEU A 106 36.17 22.72 8.52
N SER A 107 37.05 23.19 7.63
CA SER A 107 37.27 24.63 7.44
C SER A 107 36.04 25.35 6.86
N PHE A 108 35.13 24.64 6.26
CA PHE A 108 33.89 25.17 5.66
C PHE A 108 32.79 25.48 6.71
N PHE A 109 32.90 24.89 7.91
CA PHE A 109 31.93 25.01 8.99
C PHE A 109 32.57 25.64 10.24
N ALA A 110 32.92 26.91 10.12
CA ALA A 110 33.70 27.63 11.11
C ALA A 110 33.14 27.65 12.55
N ASP A 111 31.90 27.19 12.76
CA ASP A 111 31.22 27.35 14.04
C ASP A 111 30.84 26.09 14.80
N SER A 112 30.99 24.86 14.31
CA SER A 112 30.62 23.68 15.18
C SER A 112 30.62 22.33 14.50
N TRP A 113 31.68 21.80 13.96
CA TRP A 113 31.76 20.34 13.84
C TRP A 113 32.12 19.77 15.19
N ASP A 114 31.14 19.05 15.78
CA ASP A 114 31.35 18.36 17.04
C ASP A 114 31.34 16.82 16.80
N GLY A 115 32.51 16.31 16.29
CA GLY A 115 32.65 14.89 16.02
C GLY A 115 34.02 14.47 15.49
N PHE A 116 34.18 13.19 15.22
CA PHE A 116 35.41 12.55 14.81
C PHE A 116 35.32 11.86 13.45
N VAL A 117 36.38 11.90 12.67
CA VAL A 117 36.58 11.14 11.44
C VAL A 117 37.59 10.04 11.71
N ILE A 118 37.21 8.78 11.44
CA ILE A 118 38.12 7.64 11.62
C ILE A 118 38.40 7.02 10.27
N TYR A 119 39.61 7.11 9.81
CA TYR A 119 40.06 6.48 8.57
C TYR A 119 40.60 5.07 8.83
N PRO A 120 40.36 4.11 7.92
CA PRO A 120 41.07 2.83 7.98
C PRO A 120 42.57 3.04 7.77
N TYR A 121 43.40 2.20 8.37
CA TYR A 121 44.83 2.26 8.24
C TYR A 121 45.29 2.27 6.76
N GLY A 122 46.18 3.16 6.40
CA GLY A 122 46.68 3.32 5.03
C GLY A 122 45.80 4.17 4.11
N ALA A 123 44.63 4.66 4.56
CA ALA A 123 43.83 5.57 3.75
C ALA A 123 44.30 7.02 3.80
N ARG A 124 44.99 7.43 4.90
CA ARG A 124 45.59 8.77 5.08
C ARG A 124 46.92 8.63 5.81
N SER A 125 47.86 9.59 5.51
CA SER A 125 49.08 9.76 6.29
C SER A 125 48.74 10.39 7.66
N PRO A 126 49.41 10.00 8.76
CA PRO A 126 49.21 10.65 10.06
C PRO A 126 49.55 12.15 10.04
N GLU A 127 50.41 12.59 9.12
CA GLU A 127 50.85 13.98 8.94
C GLU A 127 49.74 14.87 8.37
N ASP A 128 48.81 14.28 7.58
CA ASP A 128 47.75 15.00 6.90
C ASP A 128 46.47 15.08 7.72
N LEU A 129 46.45 14.53 8.96
CA LEU A 129 45.27 14.46 9.79
C LEU A 129 44.93 15.78 10.50
N LEU A 130 43.70 16.20 10.36
CA LEU A 130 43.12 17.31 11.11
C LEU A 130 42.99 16.97 12.61
N PRO A 131 42.78 17.97 13.50
CA PRO A 131 42.72 17.74 14.95
C PRO A 131 41.71 16.71 15.42
N ASN A 132 40.57 16.59 14.73
CA ASN A 132 39.48 15.61 15.02
C ASN A 132 39.52 14.34 14.18
N GLU A 133 40.55 14.18 13.34
CA GLU A 133 40.75 12.98 12.53
C GLU A 133 41.64 11.95 13.24
N ARG A 134 41.34 10.68 13.05
CA ARG A 134 42.03 9.54 13.64
C ARG A 134 42.22 8.45 12.58
N ILE A 135 43.24 7.62 12.80
CA ILE A 135 43.44 6.34 12.09
C ILE A 135 42.98 5.23 13.01
N GLY A 136 42.04 4.44 12.53
CA GLY A 136 41.51 3.25 13.20
C GLY A 136 42.30 2.00 12.81
N LEU A 137 42.88 1.30 13.79
CA LEU A 137 43.68 0.11 13.61
C LEU A 137 42.90 -1.16 13.94
N LEU A 138 42.99 -2.15 13.06
CA LEU A 138 42.59 -3.52 13.32
C LEU A 138 43.68 -4.26 14.17
N PRO A 139 43.32 -5.30 14.94
CA PRO A 139 44.31 -6.12 15.61
C PRO A 139 45.42 -6.67 14.71
N SER A 140 45.07 -7.00 13.45
CA SER A 140 46.04 -7.50 12.43
C SER A 140 46.97 -6.43 11.89
N GLU A 141 46.70 -5.15 12.13
CA GLU A 141 47.48 -4.02 11.62
C GLU A 141 48.49 -3.49 12.63
N THR A 142 48.44 -3.93 13.89
CA THR A 142 49.35 -3.44 14.96
C THR A 142 50.82 -3.65 14.64
N GLY A 143 51.16 -4.77 13.95
CA GLY A 143 52.53 -5.04 13.50
C GLY A 143 53.08 -4.03 12.48
N ARG A 144 52.24 -3.16 11.93
CA ARG A 144 52.66 -2.08 10.97
C ARG A 144 52.97 -0.75 11.64
N LEU A 145 52.76 -0.62 12.93
CA LEU A 145 52.97 0.62 13.69
C LEU A 145 54.43 1.08 13.71
N PHE A 146 55.39 0.20 13.43
CA PHE A 146 56.77 0.58 13.28
C PHE A 146 57.03 1.56 12.10
N THR A 147 56.07 1.72 11.19
CA THR A 147 56.15 2.65 10.07
C THR A 147 55.67 4.05 10.43
N ILE A 148 55.13 4.25 11.65
CA ILE A 148 54.55 5.51 12.12
C ILE A 148 55.48 6.07 13.21
N ASP A 149 55.73 7.35 13.18
CA ASP A 149 56.38 8.08 14.27
C ASP A 149 55.40 8.19 15.46
N LEU A 150 55.50 7.22 16.40
CA LEU A 150 54.62 7.16 17.56
C LEU A 150 54.86 8.28 18.58
N GLU A 151 56.08 8.87 18.62
CA GLU A 151 56.32 10.01 19.51
C GLU A 151 55.45 11.23 19.09
N LYS A 152 55.19 11.36 17.80
CA LYS A 152 54.47 12.48 17.21
C LYS A 152 52.98 12.22 16.99
N PHE A 153 52.62 10.99 16.65
CA PHE A 153 51.24 10.70 16.17
C PHE A 153 50.48 9.66 16.96
N ALA A 154 51.01 9.19 18.13
CA ALA A 154 50.30 8.18 18.94
C ALA A 154 48.89 8.62 19.33
N ASP A 155 48.65 9.91 19.63
CA ASP A 155 47.36 10.50 19.98
C ASP A 155 46.31 10.45 18.85
N LYS A 156 46.78 10.28 17.58
CA LYS A 156 45.94 10.18 16.39
C LYS A 156 45.43 8.76 16.08
N LEU A 157 45.91 7.78 16.88
CA LEU A 157 45.59 6.36 16.63
C LEU A 157 44.55 5.83 17.63
N VAL A 158 43.57 5.09 17.11
CA VAL A 158 42.49 4.48 17.91
C VAL A 158 42.21 3.00 17.47
N ILE A 159 41.54 2.23 18.31
CA ILE A 159 41.15 0.87 18.00
C ILE A 159 39.94 0.92 17.04
N ARG A 160 40.00 0.13 15.96
CA ARG A 160 38.89 -0.13 15.06
C ARG A 160 38.64 -1.62 14.96
N GLN A 161 37.81 -2.16 15.86
CA GLN A 161 37.30 -3.53 15.76
C GLN A 161 35.89 -3.46 15.18
N PRO A 162 35.68 -3.85 13.91
CA PRO A 162 34.34 -3.93 13.34
C PRO A 162 33.54 -5.06 14.00
N VAL A 163 32.27 -4.80 14.26
CA VAL A 163 31.29 -5.78 14.72
C VAL A 163 30.18 -5.86 13.67
N THR A 164 30.13 -6.94 12.92
CA THR A 164 29.25 -7.12 11.75
C THR A 164 28.42 -8.40 11.88
N VAL A 165 29.02 -9.47 12.42
CA VAL A 165 28.42 -10.80 12.53
C VAL A 165 28.52 -11.33 13.96
N GLN A 166 27.55 -12.16 14.38
CA GLN A 166 27.52 -12.71 15.72
C GLN A 166 28.51 -13.86 15.87
N ASP A 167 28.50 -14.79 14.91
CA ASP A 167 29.30 -16.03 14.93
C ASP A 167 29.54 -16.56 13.51
N LYS A 168 30.07 -17.76 13.40
CA LYS A 168 30.32 -18.44 12.11
C LYS A 168 29.02 -18.70 11.30
N THR A 169 27.91 -18.94 11.99
CA THR A 169 26.60 -19.12 11.31
C THR A 169 26.14 -17.81 10.70
N HIS A 170 26.26 -16.70 11.44
CA HIS A 170 25.93 -15.37 10.97
C HIS A 170 26.93 -14.85 9.93
N PHE A 171 28.18 -15.28 9.96
CA PHE A 171 29.11 -15.04 8.86
C PHE A 171 28.64 -15.72 7.56
N SER A 172 28.14 -16.95 7.65
CA SER A 172 27.56 -17.63 6.48
C SER A 172 26.27 -16.93 6.02
N LEU A 173 25.44 -16.48 6.95
CA LEU A 173 24.26 -15.64 6.65
C LEU A 173 24.65 -14.33 5.96
N HIS A 174 25.69 -13.65 6.45
CA HIS A 174 26.23 -12.44 5.81
C HIS A 174 26.60 -12.71 4.35
N ARG A 175 27.28 -13.81 4.05
CA ARG A 175 27.64 -14.19 2.67
C ARG A 175 26.40 -14.38 1.79
N LEU A 176 25.33 -14.99 2.30
CA LEU A 176 24.07 -15.14 1.59
C LEU A 176 23.40 -13.78 1.34
N LEU A 177 23.39 -12.87 2.34
CA LEU A 177 22.90 -11.50 2.19
C LEU A 177 23.69 -10.73 1.12
N ARG A 178 25.02 -10.89 1.09
CA ARG A 178 25.87 -10.29 0.05
C ARG A 178 25.55 -10.83 -1.35
N CYS A 179 25.35 -12.14 -1.47
CA CYS A 179 24.92 -12.73 -2.75
C CYS A 179 23.58 -12.16 -3.22
N ILE A 180 22.61 -11.99 -2.32
CA ILE A 180 21.33 -11.35 -2.63
C ILE A 180 21.55 -9.91 -3.09
N SER A 181 22.40 -9.15 -2.40
CA SER A 181 22.73 -7.76 -2.74
C SER A 181 23.37 -7.63 -4.13
N LYS A 182 24.28 -8.53 -4.46
CA LYS A 182 25.03 -8.54 -5.74
C LYS A 182 24.32 -9.30 -6.86
N ASN A 183 23.16 -9.89 -6.57
CA ASN A 183 22.41 -10.75 -7.49
C ASN A 183 23.31 -11.86 -8.10
N THR A 184 24.07 -12.54 -7.25
CA THR A 184 25.03 -13.57 -7.64
C THR A 184 24.83 -14.87 -6.85
N ILE A 185 25.49 -15.95 -7.27
CA ILE A 185 25.51 -17.23 -6.55
C ILE A 185 26.68 -17.30 -5.55
N LEU A 186 26.54 -18.12 -4.51
CA LEU A 186 27.51 -18.19 -3.41
C LEU A 186 28.94 -18.53 -3.87
N ALA A 187 29.10 -19.36 -4.91
CA ALA A 187 30.37 -19.76 -5.46
C ALA A 187 31.14 -18.61 -6.19
N LYS A 188 30.43 -17.54 -6.59
CA LYS A 188 31.00 -16.39 -7.30
C LYS A 188 31.28 -15.18 -6.40
N LEU A 189 30.89 -15.24 -5.12
CA LEU A 189 31.13 -14.13 -4.19
C LEU A 189 32.63 -14.02 -3.85
N SER A 190 33.23 -12.87 -4.18
CA SER A 190 34.63 -12.59 -3.89
C SER A 190 34.88 -12.28 -2.40
N LYS A 191 36.15 -12.37 -1.98
CA LYS A 191 36.53 -12.05 -0.59
C LYS A 191 36.36 -10.58 -0.27
N ASP A 192 36.54 -9.69 -1.23
CA ASP A 192 36.46 -8.25 -1.04
C ASP A 192 35.03 -7.74 -0.93
N GLU A 193 34.06 -8.56 -1.36
CA GLU A 193 32.64 -8.25 -1.29
C GLU A 193 31.98 -8.64 0.04
N GLN A 194 32.71 -9.26 0.97
CA GLN A 194 32.23 -9.76 2.23
C GLN A 194 33.06 -9.20 3.41
N CYS A 195 32.50 -9.23 4.62
CA CYS A 195 33.23 -8.87 5.82
C CYS A 195 34.28 -9.94 6.19
N SER A 196 35.20 -9.59 7.08
CA SER A 196 36.09 -10.60 7.67
C SER A 196 35.32 -11.51 8.63
N PRO A 197 35.59 -12.83 8.67
CA PRO A 197 35.03 -13.72 9.69
C PRO A 197 35.40 -13.35 11.13
N THR A 198 36.39 -12.43 11.30
CA THR A 198 36.85 -11.92 12.61
C THR A 198 36.09 -10.67 13.04
N GLU A 199 35.12 -10.16 12.24
CA GLU A 199 34.27 -9.01 12.60
C GLU A 199 33.14 -9.42 13.56
N THR A 200 33.51 -10.09 14.63
CA THR A 200 32.63 -10.53 15.72
C THR A 200 32.74 -9.63 16.93
N PHE A 201 31.78 -9.72 17.81
CA PHE A 201 31.82 -9.05 19.12
C PHE A 201 32.81 -9.78 20.03
N LEU A 202 33.97 -9.17 20.31
CA LEU A 202 34.99 -9.69 21.24
C LEU A 202 34.64 -9.19 22.65
N SER A 203 34.98 -9.90 23.71
CA SER A 203 34.90 -9.38 25.07
C SER A 203 35.89 -8.22 25.26
N PRO A 204 35.66 -7.31 26.23
CA PRO A 204 36.62 -6.25 26.53
C PRO A 204 38.03 -6.74 26.80
N ASP A 205 38.15 -7.85 27.57
CA ASP A 205 39.47 -8.45 27.92
C ASP A 205 40.17 -9.04 26.70
N GLU A 206 39.43 -9.75 25.85
CA GLU A 206 39.98 -10.29 24.58
C GLU A 206 40.45 -9.16 23.66
N LEU A 207 39.68 -8.07 23.57
CA LEU A 207 40.02 -6.94 22.73
C LEU A 207 41.27 -6.22 23.27
N LEU A 208 41.33 -5.96 24.57
CA LEU A 208 42.48 -5.37 25.23
C LEU A 208 43.74 -6.23 25.07
N SER A 209 43.63 -7.57 25.21
CA SER A 209 44.77 -8.47 25.03
C SER A 209 45.39 -8.37 23.66
N LYS A 210 44.58 -8.14 22.62
CA LYS A 210 45.05 -8.02 21.20
C LYS A 210 45.85 -6.72 20.99
N PHE A 211 45.64 -5.70 21.81
CA PHE A 211 46.32 -4.42 21.76
C PHE A 211 47.29 -4.18 22.95
N ALA A 212 47.59 -5.23 23.74
CA ALA A 212 48.42 -5.11 24.95
C ALA A 212 49.82 -4.50 24.71
N SER A 213 50.39 -4.69 23.52
CA SER A 213 51.70 -4.10 23.17
C SER A 213 51.63 -2.57 22.93
N TYR A 214 50.42 -1.99 22.80
CA TYR A 214 50.21 -0.57 22.51
C TYR A 214 49.06 -0.01 23.36
N PRO A 215 49.23 0.12 24.71
CA PRO A 215 48.13 0.53 25.61
C PRO A 215 47.53 1.91 25.32
N PHE A 216 48.27 2.82 24.68
CA PHE A 216 47.78 4.12 24.31
C PHE A 216 46.60 4.06 23.34
N LEU A 217 46.49 3.00 22.51
CA LEU A 217 45.38 2.84 21.59
C LEU A 217 44.01 2.67 22.33
N SER A 218 44.01 1.90 23.41
CA SER A 218 42.84 1.76 24.25
C SER A 218 42.52 3.06 24.99
N THR A 219 43.51 3.74 25.53
CA THR A 219 43.37 5.03 26.23
C THR A 219 42.79 6.08 25.31
N ASN A 220 43.30 6.22 24.07
CA ASN A 220 42.80 7.17 23.09
C ASN A 220 41.36 6.84 22.68
N THR A 221 41.04 5.54 22.52
CA THR A 221 39.70 5.10 22.14
C THR A 221 38.70 5.42 23.24
N TYR A 222 39.01 5.14 24.51
CA TYR A 222 38.17 5.53 25.64
C TYR A 222 38.00 7.02 25.72
N LYS A 223 39.08 7.81 25.59
CA LYS A 223 39.03 9.28 25.58
C LYS A 223 38.03 9.78 24.51
N LEU A 224 38.14 9.29 23.28
CA LEU A 224 37.23 9.65 22.21
C LEU A 224 35.78 9.29 22.56
N MET A 225 35.54 8.08 23.09
CA MET A 225 34.19 7.65 23.50
C MET A 225 33.65 8.49 24.66
N ASP A 226 34.49 8.92 25.58
CA ASP A 226 34.08 9.74 26.72
C ASP A 226 33.70 11.17 26.32
N GLU A 227 34.34 11.72 25.29
CA GLU A 227 33.99 13.03 24.69
C GLU A 227 32.63 13.03 24.00
N CYS A 228 32.13 11.87 23.56
CA CYS A 228 30.83 11.76 22.88
C CYS A 228 29.66 11.78 23.87
N ARG A 229 28.71 12.71 23.69
CA ARG A 229 27.46 12.80 24.50
C ARG A 229 26.29 13.14 23.60
N ILE A 230 25.51 12.13 23.25
CA ILE A 230 24.32 12.29 22.40
C ILE A 230 23.08 12.44 23.30
N GLU A 231 22.41 13.58 23.15
CA GLU A 231 21.11 13.83 23.78
C GLU A 231 20.01 13.73 22.74
N MET A 232 19.06 12.84 22.97
CA MET A 232 17.90 12.62 22.10
C MET A 232 16.64 12.61 22.96
N ASP A 233 15.73 13.56 22.71
CA ASP A 233 14.50 13.72 23.44
C ASP A 233 13.40 12.87 22.82
N PHE A 234 12.93 11.88 23.53
CA PHE A 234 11.83 11.03 23.12
C PHE A 234 10.48 11.65 23.50
N ARG A 235 9.48 11.50 22.59
CA ARG A 235 8.09 11.94 22.79
C ARG A 235 7.93 13.45 23.07
N VAL A 236 8.90 14.25 22.72
CA VAL A 236 8.80 15.71 22.70
C VAL A 236 8.25 16.12 21.33
N ASP A 237 7.22 16.96 21.32
CA ASP A 237 6.58 17.42 20.07
C ASP A 237 7.60 18.19 19.18
N LYS A 238 7.87 17.62 18.02
CA LYS A 238 8.78 18.17 17.00
C LYS A 238 8.05 18.61 15.72
N ASN A 239 6.74 18.49 15.74
CA ASN A 239 5.91 18.85 14.60
C ASN A 239 5.87 20.35 14.37
N LYS A 240 5.45 20.75 13.18
CA LYS A 240 5.14 22.14 12.88
C LYS A 240 4.01 22.64 13.78
N ASN A 241 4.33 23.37 14.83
CA ASN A 241 3.40 23.81 15.87
C ASN A 241 3.05 25.30 15.80
N SER A 242 3.60 26.03 14.85
CA SER A 242 3.26 27.44 14.55
C SER A 242 2.75 27.57 13.11
N TYR A 243 1.41 27.48 12.91
CA TYR A 243 0.80 27.69 11.61
C TYR A 243 0.54 29.19 11.33
N SER A 244 -0.04 29.92 12.30
CA SER A 244 -0.44 31.34 12.17
C SER A 244 0.41 32.30 13.03
N GLY A 245 1.56 31.87 13.53
CA GLY A 245 2.46 32.66 14.38
C GLY A 245 2.69 32.03 15.73
N THR A 246 1.82 32.28 16.72
CA THR A 246 1.90 31.69 18.07
C THR A 246 0.91 30.52 18.26
N LYS A 247 1.07 29.78 19.36
CA LYS A 247 0.09 28.75 19.74
C LYS A 247 -1.29 29.34 20.00
N GLU A 248 -1.36 30.55 20.56
CA GLU A 248 -2.61 31.24 20.82
C GLU A 248 -3.28 31.71 19.53
N ASP A 249 -2.52 32.25 18.56
CA ASP A 249 -3.04 32.58 17.24
C ASP A 249 -3.63 31.36 16.54
N ASN A 250 -2.98 30.20 16.65
CA ASN A 250 -3.51 28.94 16.12
C ASN A 250 -4.85 28.59 16.77
N ARG A 251 -4.99 28.72 18.08
CA ARG A 251 -6.22 28.44 18.80
C ARG A 251 -7.36 29.35 18.31
N ILE A 252 -7.12 30.65 18.29
CA ILE A 252 -8.11 31.65 17.85
C ILE A 252 -8.53 31.42 16.41
N PHE A 253 -7.55 31.11 15.53
CA PHE A 253 -7.82 30.90 14.12
C PHE A 253 -8.61 29.61 13.87
N LEU A 254 -8.25 28.50 14.56
CA LEU A 254 -9.00 27.24 14.48
C LEU A 254 -10.45 27.42 14.96
N GLU A 255 -10.65 28.11 16.07
CA GLU A 255 -11.96 28.37 16.63
C GLU A 255 -12.84 29.21 15.68
N LYS A 256 -12.25 30.22 15.04
CA LYS A 256 -12.93 31.03 14.01
C LYS A 256 -13.38 30.15 12.83
N LEU A 257 -12.46 29.38 12.25
CA LEU A 257 -12.76 28.51 11.09
C LEU A 257 -13.83 27.46 11.44
N ALA A 258 -13.73 26.85 12.61
CA ALA A 258 -14.70 25.85 13.06
C ALA A 258 -16.11 26.44 13.24
N LYS A 259 -16.24 27.65 13.81
CA LYS A 259 -17.53 28.37 13.95
C LYS A 259 -18.11 28.77 12.58
N GLU A 260 -17.28 29.25 11.66
CA GLU A 260 -17.72 29.54 10.29
C GLU A 260 -18.21 28.28 9.58
N GLY A 261 -17.49 27.16 9.75
CA GLY A 261 -17.87 25.86 9.21
C GLY A 261 -19.16 25.32 9.83
N LEU A 262 -19.33 25.47 11.15
CA LEU A 262 -20.55 25.08 11.84
C LEU A 262 -21.79 25.79 11.24
N LYS A 263 -21.68 27.10 11.05
CA LYS A 263 -22.75 27.88 10.42
C LYS A 263 -23.07 27.39 9.01
N LYS A 264 -22.06 27.00 8.22
CA LYS A 264 -22.26 26.48 6.86
C LYS A 264 -22.91 25.10 6.85
N ARG A 265 -22.56 24.22 7.81
CA ARG A 265 -23.03 22.83 7.87
C ARG A 265 -24.40 22.68 8.53
N PHE A 266 -24.70 23.46 9.58
CA PHE A 266 -25.89 23.30 10.42
C PHE A 266 -26.83 24.52 10.44
N GLY A 267 -26.46 25.61 9.77
CA GLY A 267 -27.23 26.87 9.82
C GLY A 267 -26.98 27.67 11.11
N LEU A 268 -27.93 28.53 11.49
CA LEU A 268 -27.74 29.55 12.55
C LEU A 268 -28.10 29.09 13.98
N LYS A 269 -28.78 27.97 14.18
CA LYS A 269 -29.25 27.51 15.49
C LYS A 269 -29.25 26.00 15.60
N ASN A 270 -28.13 25.42 16.06
CA ASN A 270 -28.04 24.01 16.48
C ASN A 270 -27.24 23.92 17.77
N THR A 271 -27.95 24.00 18.91
CA THR A 271 -27.34 24.00 20.25
C THR A 271 -26.52 22.75 20.54
N LEU A 272 -26.99 21.58 20.10
CA LEU A 272 -26.27 20.32 20.27
C LEU A 272 -24.91 20.34 19.54
N ALA A 273 -24.88 20.86 18.33
CA ALA A 273 -23.64 20.99 17.57
C ALA A 273 -22.70 22.05 18.17
N GLU A 274 -23.25 23.16 18.67
CA GLU A 274 -22.45 24.22 19.32
C GLU A 274 -21.76 23.72 20.59
N ASP A 275 -22.48 23.00 21.46
CA ASP A 275 -21.94 22.49 22.73
C ASP A 275 -20.88 21.41 22.49
N ARG A 276 -21.13 20.53 21.52
CA ARG A 276 -20.13 19.55 21.08
C ARG A 276 -18.88 20.21 20.49
N LEU A 277 -19.06 21.24 19.64
CA LEU A 277 -17.93 21.98 19.06
C LEU A 277 -17.05 22.60 20.14
N LYS A 278 -17.66 23.26 21.16
CA LYS A 278 -16.94 23.82 22.31
C LYS A 278 -16.15 22.77 23.07
N LYS A 279 -16.77 21.59 23.33
CA LYS A 279 -16.12 20.46 24.02
C LYS A 279 -14.91 19.97 23.22
N GLU A 280 -15.07 19.73 21.92
CA GLU A 280 -13.99 19.23 21.05
C GLU A 280 -12.83 20.24 20.94
N LEU A 281 -13.12 21.52 20.69
CA LEU A 281 -12.11 22.58 20.63
C LEU A 281 -11.31 22.70 21.93
N LYS A 282 -11.95 22.57 23.10
CA LYS A 282 -11.25 22.55 24.39
C LYS A 282 -10.27 21.40 24.46
N ILE A 283 -10.68 20.16 24.14
CA ILE A 283 -9.80 18.98 24.17
C ILE A 283 -8.63 19.12 23.18
N ILE A 284 -8.90 19.62 21.97
CA ILE A 284 -7.86 19.84 20.94
C ILE A 284 -6.83 20.86 21.44
N ASN A 285 -7.28 21.95 22.07
CA ASN A 285 -6.41 22.97 22.63
C ASN A 285 -5.58 22.43 23.81
N ASP A 286 -6.23 21.76 24.77
CA ASP A 286 -5.58 21.23 25.98
C ASP A 286 -4.49 20.19 25.63
N LEU A 287 -4.68 19.43 24.53
CA LEU A 287 -3.72 18.47 24.00
C LEU A 287 -2.69 19.06 23.00
N GLY A 288 -2.80 20.35 22.66
CA GLY A 288 -1.86 21.06 21.79
C GLY A 288 -1.96 20.76 20.29
N PHE A 289 -3.07 20.18 19.80
CA PHE A 289 -3.24 19.77 18.41
C PHE A 289 -3.82 20.82 17.46
N ASN A 290 -3.93 22.11 17.88
CA ASN A 290 -4.47 23.18 17.04
C ASN A 290 -3.76 23.28 15.69
N SER A 291 -2.43 23.27 15.65
CA SER A 291 -1.64 23.35 14.42
C SER A 291 -1.85 22.12 13.52
N TYR A 292 -1.99 20.94 14.09
CA TYR A 292 -2.25 19.72 13.35
C TYR A 292 -3.59 19.80 12.57
N PHE A 293 -4.65 20.30 13.20
CA PHE A 293 -5.92 20.53 12.53
C PHE A 293 -5.83 21.62 11.45
N LEU A 294 -5.08 22.70 11.71
CA LEU A 294 -4.90 23.79 10.74
C LEU A 294 -4.07 23.35 9.52
N ILE A 295 -3.05 22.52 9.69
CA ILE A 295 -2.27 21.97 8.58
C ILE A 295 -3.17 21.09 7.70
N ASN A 296 -3.96 20.19 8.29
CA ASN A 296 -4.89 19.36 7.54
C ASN A 296 -5.97 20.22 6.83
N TRP A 297 -6.49 21.26 7.49
CA TRP A 297 -7.41 22.23 6.85
C TRP A 297 -6.75 22.93 5.66
N ASP A 298 -5.49 23.33 5.75
CA ASP A 298 -4.76 24.01 4.67
C ASP A 298 -4.58 23.09 3.45
N ILE A 299 -4.24 21.81 3.70
CA ILE A 299 -4.15 20.79 2.64
C ILE A 299 -5.51 20.62 1.94
N ILE A 300 -6.59 20.52 2.71
CA ILE A 300 -7.95 20.40 2.17
C ILE A 300 -8.38 21.67 1.45
N ARG A 301 -8.04 22.85 1.98
CA ARG A 301 -8.30 24.13 1.31
C ARG A 301 -7.63 24.19 -0.06
N TYR A 302 -6.36 23.74 -0.16
CA TYR A 302 -5.66 23.64 -1.44
C TYR A 302 -6.38 22.71 -2.41
N ALA A 303 -6.73 21.51 -1.98
CA ALA A 303 -7.43 20.54 -2.80
C ALA A 303 -8.78 21.09 -3.32
N ARG A 304 -9.55 21.75 -2.45
CA ARG A 304 -10.83 22.38 -2.82
C ARG A 304 -10.67 23.52 -3.82
N LEU A 305 -9.63 24.35 -3.68
CA LEU A 305 -9.33 25.42 -4.64
C LEU A 305 -8.93 24.90 -6.02
N ARG A 306 -8.38 23.67 -6.07
CA ARG A 306 -8.03 22.96 -7.29
C ARG A 306 -9.14 22.06 -7.81
N GLU A 307 -10.29 22.03 -7.13
CA GLU A 307 -11.41 21.14 -7.44
C GLU A 307 -11.02 19.65 -7.42
N TYR A 308 -10.08 19.28 -6.54
CA TYR A 308 -9.66 17.89 -6.35
C TYR A 308 -10.64 17.15 -5.45
N TYR A 309 -10.90 15.88 -5.79
CA TYR A 309 -11.73 15.00 -4.97
C TYR A 309 -10.93 14.37 -3.86
N TYR A 310 -11.52 14.38 -2.67
CA TYR A 310 -10.93 13.76 -1.49
C TYR A 310 -11.99 13.19 -0.56
N VAL A 311 -11.57 12.21 0.27
CA VAL A 311 -12.39 11.62 1.33
C VAL A 311 -11.56 11.59 2.62
N GLY A 312 -11.98 12.38 3.61
CA GLY A 312 -11.45 12.27 4.97
C GLY A 312 -12.16 11.15 5.72
N ARG A 313 -11.42 10.11 6.10
CA ARG A 313 -11.92 8.88 6.71
C ARG A 313 -11.19 8.50 8.00
N GLY A 314 -11.46 7.32 8.50
CA GLY A 314 -10.81 6.78 9.68
C GLY A 314 -11.29 7.42 10.97
N SER A 315 -10.40 7.53 11.97
CA SER A 315 -10.75 8.05 13.29
C SER A 315 -11.10 9.54 13.28
N GLY A 316 -10.50 10.32 12.38
CA GLY A 316 -10.73 11.75 12.25
C GLY A 316 -12.17 12.12 11.90
N ALA A 317 -12.90 11.23 11.21
CA ALA A 317 -14.30 11.45 10.86
C ALA A 317 -15.27 11.39 12.07
N ASN A 318 -14.79 11.06 13.28
CA ASN A 318 -15.56 11.19 14.53
C ASN A 318 -15.56 12.63 15.08
N SER A 319 -14.81 13.57 14.51
CA SER A 319 -14.68 14.94 14.98
C SER A 319 -15.65 15.89 14.27
N LEU A 320 -16.43 16.62 15.06
CA LEU A 320 -17.26 17.71 14.57
C LEU A 320 -16.41 18.89 14.07
N VAL A 321 -15.27 19.16 14.72
CA VAL A 321 -14.32 20.19 14.24
C VAL A 321 -13.82 19.82 12.85
N ALA A 322 -13.42 18.56 12.60
CA ALA A 322 -12.99 18.09 11.29
C ALA A 322 -14.10 18.21 10.23
N TYR A 323 -15.35 17.92 10.60
CA TYR A 323 -16.51 18.11 9.74
C TYR A 323 -16.75 19.58 9.39
N CYS A 324 -16.65 20.47 10.38
CA CYS A 324 -16.76 21.92 10.18
C CYS A 324 -15.60 22.49 9.33
N LEU A 325 -14.40 21.93 9.43
CA LEU A 325 -13.25 22.30 8.61
C LEU A 325 -13.28 21.69 7.20
N PHE A 326 -14.30 20.91 6.86
CA PHE A 326 -14.43 20.17 5.60
C PHE A 326 -13.35 19.10 5.38
N ILE A 327 -12.64 18.68 6.42
CA ILE A 327 -11.67 17.58 6.35
C ILE A 327 -12.40 16.25 6.09
N THR A 328 -13.61 16.09 6.64
CA THR A 328 -14.49 14.94 6.39
C THR A 328 -15.89 15.42 5.99
N ASN A 329 -16.63 14.58 5.25
CA ASN A 329 -18.02 14.81 4.89
C ASN A 329 -19.00 13.97 5.73
N VAL A 330 -18.50 13.20 6.68
CA VAL A 330 -19.32 12.40 7.61
C VAL A 330 -19.82 13.31 8.74
N ASN A 331 -21.14 13.38 8.92
CA ASN A 331 -21.77 14.12 10.02
C ASN A 331 -21.73 13.30 11.31
N PRO A 332 -20.89 13.65 12.30
CA PRO A 332 -20.70 12.84 13.50
C PRO A 332 -21.88 12.94 14.48
N ILE A 333 -22.76 13.94 14.34
CA ILE A 333 -23.98 14.08 15.16
C ILE A 333 -25.05 13.12 14.64
N GLU A 334 -25.33 13.16 13.35
CA GLU A 334 -26.34 12.32 12.70
C GLU A 334 -26.05 10.83 12.87
N LEU A 335 -24.77 10.42 12.79
CA LEU A 335 -24.34 9.03 12.94
C LEU A 335 -24.02 8.62 14.39
N ASN A 336 -24.26 9.51 15.35
CA ASN A 336 -23.98 9.29 16.78
C ASN A 336 -22.55 8.76 17.02
N LEU A 337 -21.54 9.48 16.47
CA LEU A 337 -20.12 9.13 16.57
C LEU A 337 -19.49 9.80 17.78
N TYR A 338 -18.52 9.13 18.42
CA TYR A 338 -17.87 9.59 19.64
C TYR A 338 -16.50 10.22 19.33
N PHE A 339 -16.30 11.48 19.75
CA PHE A 339 -15.02 12.21 19.60
C PHE A 339 -13.89 11.53 20.36
N GLU A 340 -14.19 10.92 21.51
CA GLU A 340 -13.24 10.24 22.40
C GLU A 340 -12.52 9.06 21.69
N ARG A 341 -13.12 8.52 20.63
CA ARG A 341 -12.47 7.52 19.77
C ARG A 341 -11.33 8.13 18.93
N PHE A 342 -11.42 9.40 18.63
CA PHE A 342 -10.39 10.15 17.89
C PHE A 342 -9.38 10.77 18.84
N LEU A 343 -9.85 11.58 19.79
CA LEU A 343 -9.02 12.24 20.81
C LEU A 343 -9.70 12.14 22.18
N ASN A 344 -8.91 11.79 23.19
CA ASN A 344 -9.33 11.82 24.58
C ASN A 344 -8.13 12.09 25.49
N PRO A 345 -8.34 12.60 26.73
CA PRO A 345 -7.24 12.97 27.66
C PRO A 345 -6.32 11.82 28.06
N HIS A 346 -6.79 10.57 27.96
CA HIS A 346 -6.03 9.37 28.33
C HIS A 346 -5.22 8.81 27.17
N ARG A 347 -5.30 9.42 26.01
CA ARG A 347 -4.60 8.95 24.81
C ARG A 347 -3.19 9.51 24.74
N SER A 348 -2.20 8.63 24.67
CA SER A 348 -0.78 9.00 24.50
C SER A 348 -0.36 9.12 23.02
N SER A 349 -1.12 8.50 22.10
CA SER A 349 -0.81 8.54 20.66
C SER A 349 -1.43 9.78 20.00
N PRO A 350 -0.75 10.37 19.00
CA PRO A 350 -1.27 11.52 18.25
C PRO A 350 -2.54 11.18 17.47
N PRO A 351 -3.35 12.20 17.11
CA PRO A 351 -4.48 12.02 16.19
C PRO A 351 -3.99 11.59 14.81
N ASP A 352 -4.85 10.96 14.03
CA ASP A 352 -4.54 10.47 12.70
C ASP A 352 -5.70 10.77 11.75
N PHE A 353 -5.46 11.66 10.77
CA PHE A 353 -6.37 11.91 9.66
C PHE A 353 -5.90 11.12 8.45
N ASP A 354 -6.73 10.22 7.99
CA ASP A 354 -6.57 9.54 6.72
C ASP A 354 -7.31 10.32 5.63
N ILE A 355 -6.60 10.93 4.70
CA ILE A 355 -7.21 11.68 3.60
C ILE A 355 -6.87 11.01 2.28
N ASP A 356 -7.88 10.42 1.66
CA ASP A 356 -7.78 9.82 0.34
C ASP A 356 -7.98 10.87 -0.73
N PHE A 357 -7.09 10.94 -1.70
CA PHE A 357 -7.19 11.74 -2.92
C PHE A 357 -7.30 10.83 -4.15
N SER A 358 -7.78 11.37 -5.26
CA SER A 358 -7.62 10.72 -6.55
C SER A 358 -6.12 10.41 -6.80
N HIS A 359 -5.81 9.27 -7.41
CA HIS A 359 -4.41 8.90 -7.63
C HIS A 359 -3.69 9.86 -8.60
N THR A 360 -4.45 10.56 -9.44
CA THR A 360 -3.95 11.57 -10.36
C THR A 360 -3.62 12.90 -9.67
N ASP A 361 -4.34 13.25 -8.58
CA ASP A 361 -4.21 14.55 -7.90
C ASP A 361 -3.28 14.51 -6.70
N ARG A 362 -3.11 13.34 -6.11
CA ARG A 362 -2.34 13.14 -4.88
C ARG A 362 -0.93 13.70 -4.97
N ASP A 363 -0.24 13.47 -6.09
CA ASP A 363 1.17 13.87 -6.22
C ASP A 363 1.31 15.40 -6.27
N ASP A 364 0.36 16.14 -6.84
CA ASP A 364 0.32 17.62 -6.77
C ASP A 364 0.01 18.12 -5.35
N VAL A 365 -0.85 17.44 -4.60
CA VAL A 365 -1.09 17.74 -3.19
C VAL A 365 0.18 17.54 -2.36
N MET A 366 0.92 16.46 -2.60
CA MET A 366 2.19 16.22 -1.92
C MET A 366 3.22 17.30 -2.27
N ASP A 367 3.34 17.68 -3.54
CA ASP A 367 4.22 18.75 -3.98
C ASP A 367 3.83 20.11 -3.36
N TYR A 368 2.52 20.38 -3.23
CA TYR A 368 2.05 21.54 -2.47
C TYR A 368 2.56 21.56 -1.03
N ILE A 369 2.51 20.42 -0.33
CA ILE A 369 3.00 20.33 1.06
C ILE A 369 4.51 20.64 1.13
N PHE A 370 5.31 20.08 0.21
CA PHE A 370 6.75 20.40 0.14
C PHE A 370 7.02 21.88 -0.14
N ARG A 371 6.25 22.50 -1.05
CA ARG A 371 6.37 23.94 -1.36
C ARG A 371 5.89 24.81 -0.21
N ARG A 372 4.80 24.45 0.45
CA ARG A 372 4.14 25.23 1.48
C ARG A 372 4.91 25.27 2.79
N TYR A 373 5.41 24.12 3.22
CA TYR A 373 6.06 23.97 4.53
C TYR A 373 7.60 23.94 4.45
N GLY A 374 8.16 23.91 3.25
CA GLY A 374 9.62 23.97 3.00
C GLY A 374 10.25 22.58 2.86
N LYS A 375 11.10 22.41 1.84
CA LYS A 375 11.77 21.14 1.52
C LYS A 375 12.66 20.61 2.64
N ASN A 376 13.18 21.48 3.51
CA ASN A 376 14.02 21.07 4.64
C ASN A 376 13.21 20.58 5.85
N HIS A 377 11.91 20.87 5.89
CA HIS A 377 11.00 20.54 7.01
C HIS A 377 10.04 19.41 6.69
N VAL A 378 9.98 18.96 5.44
CA VAL A 378 9.05 17.94 4.96
C VAL A 378 9.81 16.74 4.41
N ALA A 379 9.37 15.54 4.79
CA ALA A 379 9.83 14.30 4.17
C ALA A 379 8.70 13.27 4.16
N LEU A 380 8.80 12.31 3.25
CA LEU A 380 7.99 11.09 3.35
C LEU A 380 8.51 10.23 4.50
N LEU A 381 7.61 9.52 5.12
CA LEU A 381 7.94 8.50 6.11
C LEU A 381 8.59 7.29 5.42
N GLY A 382 9.64 6.76 6.02
CA GLY A 382 10.29 5.53 5.56
C GLY A 382 9.52 4.27 5.94
N ALA A 383 9.86 3.18 5.28
CA ALA A 383 9.39 1.84 5.58
C ALA A 383 10.47 0.82 5.26
N TYR A 384 10.46 -0.32 5.95
CA TYR A 384 11.45 -1.37 5.76
C TYR A 384 10.76 -2.68 5.40
N PRO A 385 10.68 -3.05 4.09
CA PRO A 385 10.24 -4.37 3.70
C PRO A 385 11.08 -5.44 4.37
N LYS A 386 10.43 -6.37 5.06
CA LYS A 386 11.09 -7.45 5.80
C LYS A 386 11.05 -8.74 4.99
N PHE A 387 12.07 -9.56 5.15
CA PHE A 387 12.09 -10.91 4.61
C PHE A 387 10.96 -11.73 5.22
N LYS A 388 10.15 -12.37 4.34
CA LYS A 388 9.06 -13.29 4.68
C LYS A 388 9.28 -14.62 3.98
N HIS A 389 8.72 -15.69 4.54
CA HIS A 389 8.93 -17.08 4.15
C HIS A 389 9.12 -17.29 2.64
N ASP A 390 8.07 -17.09 1.83
CA ASP A 390 8.12 -17.36 0.39
C ASP A 390 9.16 -16.54 -0.37
N SER A 391 9.27 -15.25 -0.05
CA SER A 391 10.22 -14.35 -0.71
C SER A 391 11.67 -14.70 -0.34
N THR A 392 11.90 -15.17 0.88
CA THR A 392 13.22 -15.55 1.38
C THR A 392 13.69 -16.83 0.72
N ILE A 393 12.83 -17.88 0.67
CA ILE A 393 13.13 -19.15 -0.02
C ILE A 393 13.48 -18.88 -1.48
N ARG A 394 12.71 -18.03 -2.16
CA ARG A 394 12.97 -17.70 -3.57
C ARG A 394 14.32 -17.02 -3.77
N ARG A 395 14.68 -16.05 -2.91
CA ARG A 395 15.98 -15.35 -3.02
C ARG A 395 17.15 -16.28 -2.69
N LEU A 396 17.04 -17.07 -1.61
CA LEU A 396 18.07 -18.04 -1.23
C LEU A 396 18.20 -19.15 -2.28
N GLY A 397 17.10 -19.68 -2.82
CA GLY A 397 17.13 -20.66 -3.90
C GLY A 397 17.96 -20.19 -5.11
N LYS A 398 17.78 -18.92 -5.51
CA LYS A 398 18.60 -18.32 -6.58
C LYS A 398 20.08 -18.22 -6.20
N VAL A 399 20.41 -17.85 -4.95
CA VAL A 399 21.79 -17.78 -4.45
C VAL A 399 22.47 -19.15 -4.43
N PHE A 400 21.70 -20.23 -4.13
CA PHE A 400 22.17 -21.61 -4.21
C PHE A 400 22.15 -22.17 -5.63
N GLY A 401 21.63 -21.42 -6.61
CA GLY A 401 21.57 -21.82 -8.02
C GLY A 401 20.50 -22.86 -8.34
N LEU A 402 19.43 -22.95 -7.53
CA LEU A 402 18.32 -23.87 -7.78
C LEU A 402 17.47 -23.43 -8.98
N PRO A 403 16.97 -24.36 -9.81
CA PRO A 403 15.96 -24.08 -10.81
C PRO A 403 14.65 -23.55 -10.20
N ASP A 404 13.94 -22.70 -10.93
CA ASP A 404 12.68 -22.09 -10.44
C ASP A 404 11.63 -23.13 -10.01
N LYS A 405 11.56 -24.31 -10.65
CA LYS A 405 10.65 -25.40 -10.29
C LYS A 405 10.95 -25.94 -8.90
N GLU A 406 12.21 -26.21 -8.58
CA GLU A 406 12.62 -26.70 -7.26
C GLU A 406 12.37 -25.65 -6.17
N ILE A 407 12.57 -24.36 -6.48
CA ILE A 407 12.26 -23.26 -5.57
C ILE A 407 10.76 -23.24 -5.26
N VAL A 408 9.91 -23.34 -6.28
CA VAL A 408 8.44 -23.36 -6.11
C VAL A 408 8.00 -24.59 -5.31
N ASP A 409 8.58 -25.75 -5.57
CA ASP A 409 8.27 -26.97 -4.82
C ASP A 409 8.66 -26.83 -3.33
N LEU A 410 9.84 -26.25 -3.05
CA LEU A 410 10.29 -25.98 -1.69
C LEU A 410 9.38 -24.98 -0.97
N GLN A 411 8.91 -23.92 -1.66
CA GLN A 411 7.95 -22.97 -1.11
C GLN A 411 6.61 -23.63 -0.76
N LYS A 412 6.09 -24.49 -1.63
CA LYS A 412 4.78 -25.14 -1.45
C LYS A 412 4.80 -26.23 -0.38
N THR A 413 5.86 -27.02 -0.34
CA THR A 413 5.92 -28.20 0.54
C THR A 413 6.54 -27.91 1.90
N GLY A 414 7.41 -26.89 1.99
CA GLY A 414 8.25 -26.64 3.17
C GLY A 414 9.19 -27.83 3.50
N ARG A 415 9.39 -28.76 2.57
CA ARG A 415 10.18 -29.97 2.77
C ARG A 415 11.39 -30.01 1.85
N ALA A 416 12.57 -30.12 2.44
CA ALA A 416 13.80 -30.23 1.70
C ALA A 416 14.06 -31.68 1.26
N THR A 417 14.38 -31.90 0.01
CA THR A 417 14.76 -33.20 -0.55
C THR A 417 16.27 -33.43 -0.54
N ASP A 418 17.05 -32.34 -0.48
CA ASP A 418 18.50 -32.35 -0.52
C ASP A 418 19.13 -31.46 0.58
N ASN A 419 20.47 -31.39 0.58
CA ASN A 419 21.21 -30.58 1.55
C ASN A 419 21.04 -29.07 1.31
N ASN A 420 20.95 -28.63 0.04
CA ASN A 420 20.75 -27.21 -0.29
C ASN A 420 19.38 -26.73 0.21
N GLY A 421 18.32 -27.51 0.00
CA GLY A 421 17.00 -27.23 0.52
C GLY A 421 16.99 -27.12 2.05
N ARG A 422 17.71 -28.00 2.77
CA ARG A 422 17.82 -27.91 4.26
C ARG A 422 18.53 -26.62 4.70
N LEU A 423 19.60 -26.24 4.01
CA LEU A 423 20.32 -25.00 4.30
C LEU A 423 19.44 -23.77 4.01
N ILE A 424 18.72 -23.78 2.89
CA ILE A 424 17.78 -22.68 2.55
C ILE A 424 16.74 -22.50 3.65
N LEU A 425 16.08 -23.56 4.10
CA LEU A 425 15.08 -23.48 5.17
C LEU A 425 15.69 -23.03 6.52
N ARG A 426 16.91 -23.50 6.85
CA ARG A 426 17.63 -23.05 8.05
C ARG A 426 17.92 -21.56 8.02
N TYR A 427 18.47 -21.04 6.92
CA TYR A 427 18.81 -19.63 6.80
C TYR A 427 17.57 -18.75 6.57
N GLU A 428 16.51 -19.28 5.97
CA GLU A 428 15.22 -18.60 5.91
C GLU A 428 14.70 -18.26 7.30
N ASN A 429 14.72 -19.22 8.24
CA ASN A 429 14.32 -18.97 9.61
C ASN A 429 15.16 -17.88 10.29
N LEU A 430 16.49 -17.86 10.08
CA LEU A 430 17.38 -16.83 10.61
C LEU A 430 17.15 -15.45 10.00
N MET A 431 16.68 -15.39 8.75
CA MET A 431 16.41 -14.13 8.03
C MET A 431 15.01 -13.56 8.28
N GLN A 432 14.13 -14.31 8.93
CA GLN A 432 12.77 -13.81 9.19
C GLN A 432 12.79 -12.48 9.95
N GLY A 433 12.09 -11.50 9.40
CA GLY A 433 12.02 -10.18 10.02
C GLY A 433 13.19 -9.25 9.73
N PHE A 434 14.28 -9.70 9.07
CA PHE A 434 15.36 -8.81 8.66
C PHE A 434 14.86 -7.77 7.65
N PRO A 435 15.28 -6.50 7.77
CA PRO A 435 14.99 -5.48 6.78
C PRO A 435 15.78 -5.76 5.50
N SER A 436 15.13 -5.61 4.34
CA SER A 436 15.75 -5.89 3.03
C SER A 436 16.39 -4.66 2.40
N TYR A 437 15.69 -3.53 2.44
CA TYR A 437 16.15 -2.25 1.89
C TYR A 437 15.30 -1.10 2.45
N PRO A 438 15.79 0.15 2.43
CA PRO A 438 14.96 1.30 2.77
C PRO A 438 13.95 1.56 1.65
N SER A 439 12.70 1.77 2.02
CA SER A 439 11.58 2.06 1.13
C SER A 439 10.77 3.23 1.68
N LEU A 440 9.82 3.72 0.91
CA LEU A 440 8.89 4.76 1.37
C LEU A 440 7.61 4.13 1.96
N HIS A 441 7.05 4.76 2.98
CA HIS A 441 5.68 4.53 3.39
C HIS A 441 4.72 5.11 2.33
N PRO A 442 3.67 4.39 1.94
CA PRO A 442 2.87 4.79 0.77
C PRO A 442 2.13 6.13 0.92
N CYS A 443 1.92 6.63 2.14
CA CYS A 443 1.05 7.78 2.38
C CYS A 443 1.56 8.78 3.44
N GLY A 444 2.40 8.34 4.38
CA GLY A 444 2.79 9.16 5.53
C GLY A 444 3.78 10.27 5.16
N MET A 445 3.46 11.51 5.52
CA MET A 445 4.34 12.66 5.42
C MET A 445 4.66 13.21 6.81
N LEU A 446 5.88 13.66 7.01
CA LEU A 446 6.34 14.33 8.22
C LEU A 446 6.50 15.82 7.94
N ILE A 447 6.06 16.67 8.87
CA ILE A 447 6.21 18.13 8.78
C ILE A 447 6.78 18.61 10.12
N SER A 448 8.06 18.92 10.16
CA SER A 448 8.78 19.29 11.37
C SER A 448 8.87 20.81 11.59
N GLN A 449 9.02 21.21 12.85
CA GLN A 449 9.24 22.61 13.21
C GLN A 449 10.65 23.06 12.83
N GLU A 450 11.65 22.25 13.19
CA GLU A 450 13.06 22.45 12.82
C GLU A 450 13.39 21.63 11.57
N PRO A 451 14.53 21.88 10.88
CA PRO A 451 14.95 21.05 9.77
C PRO A 451 14.96 19.56 10.12
N ILE A 452 14.38 18.74 9.26
CA ILE A 452 14.15 17.31 9.57
C ILE A 452 15.47 16.54 9.74
N VAL A 453 16.55 17.00 9.11
CA VAL A 453 17.89 16.44 9.24
C VAL A 453 18.46 16.57 10.65
N ASN A 454 17.93 17.46 11.49
CA ASN A 454 18.29 17.52 12.91
C ASN A 454 17.92 16.22 13.65
N TYR A 455 16.99 15.46 13.12
CA TYR A 455 16.47 14.24 13.75
C TYR A 455 16.86 12.97 13.01
N VAL A 456 16.88 12.99 11.67
CA VAL A 456 17.04 11.80 10.81
C VAL A 456 17.67 12.17 9.47
N SER A 457 18.33 11.19 8.83
CA SER A 457 18.82 11.35 7.46
C SER A 457 17.70 11.12 6.45
N LEU A 458 17.90 11.60 5.23
CA LEU A 458 17.00 11.47 4.10
C LEU A 458 17.65 10.67 2.96
N PHE A 459 16.84 9.98 2.16
CA PHE A 459 17.27 9.32 0.92
C PHE A 459 16.23 9.53 -0.20
N MET A 460 16.65 9.27 -1.44
CA MET A 460 15.81 9.43 -2.62
C MET A 460 15.36 8.06 -3.16
N PRO A 461 14.12 7.63 -2.88
CA PRO A 461 13.56 6.42 -3.49
C PRO A 461 13.27 6.65 -4.99
N PRO A 462 12.95 5.57 -5.76
CA PRO A 462 12.61 5.68 -7.19
C PRO A 462 11.46 6.66 -7.49
N LYS A 463 10.57 6.89 -6.53
CA LYS A 463 9.47 7.86 -6.68
C LYS A 463 9.93 9.33 -6.80
N GLY A 464 11.19 9.66 -6.45
CA GLY A 464 11.73 11.00 -6.59
C GLY A 464 11.31 12.00 -5.51
N LEU A 465 10.87 11.53 -4.33
CA LEU A 465 10.52 12.38 -3.19
C LEU A 465 11.41 12.08 -1.97
N PRO A 466 11.94 13.09 -1.27
CA PRO A 466 12.77 12.92 -0.08
C PRO A 466 12.06 12.07 0.98
N THR A 467 12.72 11.00 1.44
CA THR A 467 12.15 10.03 2.38
C THR A 467 13.07 9.89 3.59
N ALA A 468 12.51 9.88 4.79
CA ALA A 468 13.25 9.81 6.05
C ALA A 468 13.70 8.37 6.37
N HIS A 469 14.88 8.23 6.98
CA HIS A 469 15.41 6.97 7.50
C HIS A 469 14.75 6.53 8.81
N ILE A 470 13.43 6.70 8.91
CA ILE A 470 12.62 6.22 10.05
C ILE A 470 11.29 5.67 9.56
N ASP A 471 10.79 4.68 10.27
CA ASP A 471 9.44 4.15 10.10
C ASP A 471 8.43 4.86 11.03
N MET A 472 7.15 4.46 10.92
CA MET A 472 6.08 5.07 11.71
C MET A 472 6.24 4.89 13.23
N PHE A 473 6.85 3.78 13.68
CA PHE A 473 7.04 3.51 15.11
C PHE A 473 8.13 4.40 15.69
N SER A 474 9.24 4.51 14.96
CA SER A 474 10.33 5.42 15.33
C SER A 474 9.88 6.89 15.28
N ALA A 475 9.07 7.28 14.30
CA ALA A 475 8.52 8.63 14.21
C ALA A 475 7.67 8.99 15.44
N GLU A 476 6.79 8.07 15.88
CA GLU A 476 5.98 8.24 17.10
C GLU A 476 6.85 8.38 18.36
N ASP A 477 7.88 7.54 18.52
CA ASP A 477 8.84 7.60 19.63
C ASP A 477 9.66 8.91 19.63
N ILE A 478 9.98 9.48 18.47
CA ILE A 478 10.66 10.78 18.30
C ILE A 478 9.73 11.94 18.69
N GLY A 479 8.42 11.80 18.50
CA GLY A 479 7.43 12.85 18.65
C GLY A 479 7.09 13.58 17.34
N LEU A 480 7.26 12.91 16.21
CA LEU A 480 6.82 13.38 14.89
C LEU A 480 5.52 12.67 14.52
N ASN A 481 4.49 13.43 14.19
CA ASN A 481 3.21 12.94 13.75
C ASN A 481 3.19 12.79 12.22
N LYS A 482 2.56 11.74 11.74
CA LYS A 482 2.35 11.57 10.31
C LYS A 482 1.10 12.31 9.83
N PHE A 483 1.15 12.78 8.60
CA PHE A 483 0.02 13.28 7.83
C PHE A 483 -0.22 12.29 6.69
N ASP A 484 -1.36 11.60 6.69
CA ASP A 484 -1.61 10.57 5.70
C ASP A 484 -2.31 11.14 4.45
N VAL A 485 -1.53 11.28 3.38
CA VAL A 485 -1.97 11.67 2.04
C VAL A 485 -2.04 10.43 1.16
N LEU A 486 -3.21 9.79 1.16
CA LEU A 486 -3.42 8.52 0.46
C LEU A 486 -3.87 8.72 -0.99
N SER A 487 -3.74 7.67 -1.78
CA SER A 487 -4.30 7.64 -3.13
C SER A 487 -5.35 6.55 -3.25
N GLN A 488 -6.42 6.85 -3.99
CA GLN A 488 -7.53 5.94 -4.18
C GLN A 488 -8.03 6.04 -5.63
N ARG A 489 -8.18 4.89 -6.27
CA ARG A 489 -8.67 4.81 -7.65
C ARG A 489 -10.15 5.10 -7.78
N GLY A 490 -10.97 4.78 -6.77
CA GLY A 490 -12.40 5.07 -6.79
C GLY A 490 -12.71 6.54 -7.00
N LEU A 491 -11.96 7.43 -6.34
CA LEU A 491 -12.08 8.87 -6.56
C LEU A 491 -11.66 9.30 -7.97
N SER A 492 -10.70 8.59 -8.58
CA SER A 492 -10.33 8.84 -9.97
C SER A 492 -11.40 8.40 -10.94
N HIS A 493 -12.07 7.26 -10.67
CA HIS A 493 -13.25 6.83 -11.44
C HIS A 493 -14.32 7.92 -11.47
N ILE A 494 -14.64 8.48 -10.30
CA ILE A 494 -15.66 9.54 -10.15
C ILE A 494 -15.25 10.81 -10.92
N ARG A 495 -13.99 11.26 -10.73
CA ARG A 495 -13.47 12.45 -11.38
C ARG A 495 -13.46 12.34 -12.90
N GLU A 496 -12.94 11.23 -13.41
CA GLU A 496 -12.87 10.99 -14.85
C GLU A 496 -14.27 10.83 -15.46
N ALA A 497 -15.15 10.08 -14.79
CA ALA A 497 -16.54 9.95 -15.23
C ALA A 497 -17.23 11.30 -15.39
N GLN A 498 -17.05 12.25 -14.45
CA GLN A 498 -17.59 13.61 -14.59
C GLN A 498 -17.02 14.34 -15.82
N GLY A 499 -15.71 14.20 -16.07
CA GLY A 499 -15.07 14.76 -17.27
C GLY A 499 -15.68 14.20 -18.55
N LEU A 500 -15.82 12.87 -18.61
CA LEU A 500 -16.43 12.17 -19.75
C LEU A 500 -17.91 12.54 -19.93
N ILE A 501 -18.69 12.63 -18.86
CA ILE A 501 -20.09 13.08 -18.91
C ILE A 501 -20.19 14.49 -19.45
N LYS A 502 -19.35 15.40 -18.97
CA LYS A 502 -19.31 16.78 -19.44
C LYS A 502 -18.95 16.85 -20.93
N SER A 503 -17.93 16.12 -21.38
CA SER A 503 -17.49 16.12 -22.78
C SER A 503 -18.47 15.39 -23.72
N ASN A 504 -19.04 14.28 -23.30
CA ASN A 504 -19.87 13.40 -24.12
C ASN A 504 -21.37 13.79 -24.13
N LYS A 505 -21.88 14.23 -22.97
CA LYS A 505 -23.32 14.55 -22.78
C LYS A 505 -23.60 16.03 -22.48
N GLY A 506 -22.57 16.87 -22.29
CA GLY A 506 -22.72 18.29 -21.93
C GLY A 506 -23.28 18.52 -20.51
N ALA A 507 -23.40 17.48 -19.69
CA ALA A 507 -23.97 17.54 -18.35
C ALA A 507 -22.89 17.81 -17.30
N THR A 508 -23.24 18.61 -16.26
CA THR A 508 -22.38 18.84 -15.10
C THR A 508 -23.08 18.29 -13.86
N ILE A 509 -22.39 17.42 -13.12
CA ILE A 509 -22.91 16.78 -11.92
C ILE A 509 -22.21 17.37 -10.69
N ASP A 510 -22.98 17.85 -9.71
CA ASP A 510 -22.41 18.16 -8.39
C ASP A 510 -22.28 16.86 -7.57
N ILE A 511 -21.09 16.33 -7.54
CA ILE A 511 -20.79 15.07 -6.83
C ILE A 511 -20.87 15.21 -5.31
N HIS A 512 -20.88 16.41 -4.78
CA HIS A 512 -20.97 16.67 -3.34
C HIS A 512 -22.41 16.67 -2.83
N ASP A 513 -23.40 16.62 -3.71
CA ASP A 513 -24.82 16.50 -3.35
C ASP A 513 -25.21 15.05 -2.97
N ILE A 514 -24.52 14.54 -1.93
CA ILE A 514 -24.66 13.15 -1.45
C ILE A 514 -26.09 12.90 -0.95
N GLY A 515 -26.71 13.89 -0.34
CA GLY A 515 -28.10 13.78 0.16
C GLY A 515 -29.07 13.43 -0.95
N ARG A 516 -28.92 14.03 -2.13
CA ARG A 516 -29.70 13.71 -3.32
C ARG A 516 -29.48 12.26 -3.76
N PHE A 517 -28.22 11.81 -3.78
CA PHE A 517 -27.89 10.44 -4.23
C PHE A 517 -28.45 9.40 -3.28
N MET A 518 -28.42 9.67 -1.97
CA MET A 518 -28.97 8.76 -0.94
C MET A 518 -30.50 8.66 -0.95
N SER A 519 -31.18 9.69 -1.46
CA SER A 519 -32.65 9.69 -1.58
C SER A 519 -33.19 9.26 -2.94
N ASP A 520 -32.30 8.88 -3.87
CA ASP A 520 -32.67 8.49 -5.22
C ASP A 520 -33.12 7.02 -5.28
N GLU A 521 -34.37 6.78 -5.69
CA GLU A 521 -34.96 5.43 -5.74
C GLU A 521 -34.29 4.53 -6.77
N ASN A 522 -33.78 5.04 -7.89
CA ASN A 522 -33.08 4.25 -8.90
C ASN A 522 -31.71 3.78 -8.37
N VAL A 523 -31.03 4.63 -7.60
CA VAL A 523 -29.80 4.26 -6.90
C VAL A 523 -30.10 3.21 -5.83
N ALA A 524 -31.16 3.37 -5.04
CA ALA A 524 -31.59 2.39 -4.03
C ALA A 524 -31.94 1.05 -4.66
N ALA A 525 -32.65 1.04 -5.79
CA ALA A 525 -32.96 -0.20 -6.54
C ALA A 525 -31.66 -0.89 -6.99
N ARG A 526 -30.69 -0.15 -7.52
CA ARG A 526 -29.41 -0.70 -8.00
C ARG A 526 -28.59 -1.33 -6.86
N ILE A 527 -28.60 -0.72 -5.67
CA ILE A 527 -27.97 -1.31 -4.47
C ILE A 527 -28.68 -2.61 -4.08
N ARG A 528 -30.01 -2.61 -4.05
CA ARG A 528 -30.86 -3.77 -3.70
C ARG A 528 -30.58 -4.96 -4.61
N ASP A 529 -30.42 -4.73 -5.91
CA ASP A 529 -30.08 -5.74 -6.90
C ASP A 529 -28.58 -6.10 -6.89
N ALA A 530 -27.77 -5.40 -6.09
CA ALA A 530 -26.31 -5.52 -6.03
C ALA A 530 -25.63 -5.37 -7.40
N ASP A 531 -26.19 -4.51 -8.27
CA ASP A 531 -25.59 -4.13 -9.54
C ASP A 531 -24.53 -3.05 -9.33
N SER A 532 -23.43 -3.44 -8.69
CA SER A 532 -22.38 -2.55 -8.16
C SER A 532 -21.01 -2.78 -8.77
N ILE A 533 -20.91 -3.46 -9.92
CA ILE A 533 -19.61 -3.62 -10.62
C ILE A 533 -19.04 -2.25 -11.01
N GLY A 534 -17.76 -2.04 -10.74
CA GLY A 534 -17.06 -0.77 -10.92
C GLY A 534 -17.27 0.24 -9.79
N CYS A 535 -18.27 0.02 -8.92
CA CYS A 535 -18.53 0.90 -7.79
C CYS A 535 -17.58 0.61 -6.63
N PHE A 536 -16.87 1.62 -6.20
CA PHE A 536 -15.89 1.50 -5.14
C PHE A 536 -16.48 0.85 -3.87
N TYR A 537 -15.69 -0.02 -3.26
CA TYR A 537 -15.95 -0.68 -1.99
C TYR A 537 -17.05 -1.76 -1.98
N ILE A 538 -18.01 -1.75 -2.92
CA ILE A 538 -19.22 -2.58 -2.89
C ILE A 538 -19.32 -3.60 -4.04
N GLU A 539 -18.31 -3.68 -4.92
CA GLU A 539 -18.36 -4.57 -6.10
C GLU A 539 -17.93 -6.02 -5.85
N SER A 540 -17.26 -6.32 -4.70
CA SER A 540 -16.75 -7.68 -4.45
C SER A 540 -17.85 -8.73 -4.36
N PRO A 541 -17.61 -10.01 -4.75
CA PRO A 541 -18.64 -11.05 -4.73
C PRO A 541 -19.32 -11.20 -3.38
N ALA A 542 -18.53 -11.21 -2.30
CA ALA A 542 -19.06 -11.33 -0.94
C ALA A 542 -19.95 -10.14 -0.55
N MET A 543 -19.55 -8.92 -0.94
CA MET A 543 -20.35 -7.72 -0.66
C MET A 543 -21.65 -7.72 -1.45
N ARG A 544 -21.59 -8.05 -2.74
CA ARG A 544 -22.77 -8.16 -3.60
C ARG A 544 -23.78 -9.20 -3.07
N GLN A 545 -23.30 -10.38 -2.64
CA GLN A 545 -24.17 -11.38 -2.00
C GLN A 545 -24.80 -10.85 -0.70
N LEU A 546 -24.02 -10.15 0.14
CA LEU A 546 -24.53 -9.59 1.39
C LEU A 546 -25.59 -8.52 1.14
N LEU A 547 -25.36 -7.61 0.19
CA LEU A 547 -26.34 -6.58 -0.20
C LEU A 547 -27.66 -7.20 -0.67
N LYS A 548 -27.60 -8.25 -1.49
CA LYS A 548 -28.81 -9.03 -1.89
C LYS A 548 -29.51 -9.68 -0.72
N LYS A 549 -28.76 -10.33 0.20
CA LYS A 549 -29.33 -10.97 1.38
C LYS A 549 -30.02 -9.97 2.30
N LEU A 550 -29.50 -8.77 2.43
CA LEU A 550 -30.09 -7.67 3.21
C LEU A 550 -31.18 -6.92 2.44
N ARG A 551 -31.33 -7.11 1.11
CA ARG A 551 -32.12 -6.23 0.25
C ARG A 551 -31.82 -4.76 0.53
N CYS A 552 -30.52 -4.46 0.64
CA CYS A 552 -30.02 -3.15 1.05
C CYS A 552 -30.49 -2.06 0.09
N ASP A 553 -31.13 -1.01 0.60
CA ASP A 553 -31.62 0.13 -0.18
C ASP A 553 -31.38 1.49 0.49
N ASP A 554 -30.74 1.49 1.67
CA ASP A 554 -30.45 2.72 2.43
C ASP A 554 -28.98 2.79 2.89
N TYR A 555 -28.58 4.02 3.22
CA TYR A 555 -27.21 4.36 3.59
C TYR A 555 -26.74 3.65 4.88
N ILE A 556 -27.59 3.58 5.91
CA ILE A 556 -27.21 3.01 7.22
C ILE A 556 -27.02 1.51 7.10
N THR A 557 -27.90 0.84 6.35
CA THR A 557 -27.76 -0.59 6.06
C THR A 557 -26.48 -0.86 5.26
N LEU A 558 -26.09 0.02 4.31
CA LEU A 558 -24.85 -0.11 3.57
C LEU A 558 -23.62 0.06 4.47
N VAL A 559 -23.64 1.02 5.40
CA VAL A 559 -22.58 1.23 6.41
C VAL A 559 -22.43 -0.03 7.29
N ALA A 560 -23.52 -0.62 7.74
CA ALA A 560 -23.50 -1.85 8.53
C ALA A 560 -23.00 -3.05 7.71
N ALA A 561 -23.51 -3.25 6.49
CA ALA A 561 -23.08 -4.31 5.58
C ALA A 561 -21.57 -4.30 5.35
N SER A 562 -21.00 -3.12 5.09
CA SER A 562 -19.56 -2.94 4.88
C SER A 562 -18.71 -3.27 6.11
N SER A 563 -19.28 -3.23 7.29
CA SER A 563 -18.62 -3.55 8.56
C SER A 563 -18.70 -5.02 8.92
N ILE A 564 -19.84 -5.69 8.64
CA ILE A 564 -20.05 -7.10 8.99
C ILE A 564 -19.45 -8.09 7.99
N ILE A 565 -19.09 -7.65 6.78
CA ILE A 565 -18.52 -8.52 5.73
C ILE A 565 -17.10 -9.04 6.08
N ARG A 566 -16.49 -8.53 7.13
CA ARG A 566 -15.11 -8.85 7.54
C ARG A 566 -14.97 -10.31 7.97
N PRO A 567 -13.83 -10.98 7.65
CA PRO A 567 -13.66 -12.42 7.90
C PRO A 567 -13.92 -12.84 9.34
N GLY A 568 -13.48 -12.06 10.34
CA GLY A 568 -13.66 -12.41 11.75
C GLY A 568 -15.11 -12.30 12.22
N VAL A 569 -15.85 -11.30 11.76
CA VAL A 569 -17.29 -11.14 12.07
C VAL A 569 -18.11 -12.26 11.41
N ALA A 570 -17.77 -12.63 10.18
CA ALA A 570 -18.41 -13.75 9.50
C ALA A 570 -18.16 -15.09 10.20
N GLN A 571 -16.95 -15.33 10.72
CA GLN A 571 -16.57 -16.55 11.44
C GLN A 571 -17.24 -16.66 12.82
N SER A 572 -17.50 -15.54 13.50
CA SER A 572 -18.17 -15.52 14.81
C SER A 572 -19.67 -15.83 14.76
N GLY A 573 -20.27 -15.93 13.57
CA GLY A 573 -21.72 -16.11 13.37
C GLY A 573 -22.55 -14.83 13.47
N MET A 574 -21.95 -13.70 13.86
CA MET A 574 -22.64 -12.41 14.03
C MET A 574 -23.25 -11.87 12.73
N MET A 575 -22.60 -12.11 11.59
CA MET A 575 -23.15 -11.71 10.29
C MET A 575 -24.48 -12.42 10.00
N LYS A 576 -24.55 -13.73 10.28
CA LYS A 576 -25.78 -14.51 10.10
C LYS A 576 -26.88 -14.03 11.04
N GLU A 577 -26.53 -13.76 12.30
CA GLU A 577 -27.45 -13.23 13.30
C GLU A 577 -27.98 -11.85 12.92
N TYR A 578 -27.10 -10.96 12.39
CA TYR A 578 -27.50 -9.65 11.91
C TYR A 578 -28.50 -9.75 10.75
N ILE A 579 -28.23 -10.60 9.74
CA ILE A 579 -29.14 -10.82 8.61
C ILE A 579 -30.47 -11.35 9.08
N TYR A 580 -30.45 -12.34 10.00
CA TYR A 580 -31.66 -12.91 10.55
C TYR A 580 -32.52 -11.84 11.26
N ARG A 581 -31.94 -11.07 12.18
CA ARG A 581 -32.64 -10.01 12.94
C ARG A 581 -33.12 -8.86 12.04
N TYR A 582 -32.37 -8.55 10.99
CA TYR A 582 -32.79 -7.57 10.00
C TYR A 582 -34.12 -7.91 9.35
N HIS A 583 -34.35 -9.19 9.04
CA HIS A 583 -35.59 -9.67 8.44
C HIS A 583 -36.70 -10.02 9.46
N HIS A 584 -36.38 -10.21 10.73
CA HIS A 584 -37.29 -10.60 11.79
C HIS A 584 -37.25 -9.64 12.97
N ARG A 585 -37.48 -8.35 12.70
CA ARG A 585 -37.35 -7.26 13.68
C ARG A 585 -38.27 -7.42 14.88
N ASP A 586 -39.45 -8.02 14.70
CA ASP A 586 -40.46 -8.34 15.71
C ASP A 586 -40.07 -9.49 16.67
N GLN A 587 -39.04 -10.25 16.31
CA GLN A 587 -38.58 -11.42 17.10
C GLN A 587 -37.29 -11.13 17.87
N ILE A 588 -36.79 -9.87 17.83
CA ILE A 588 -35.53 -9.52 18.48
C ILE A 588 -35.68 -9.59 20.00
N LYS A 589 -34.82 -10.39 20.63
CA LYS A 589 -34.64 -10.41 22.09
C LYS A 589 -33.31 -9.74 22.44
N TYR A 590 -33.41 -8.55 23.05
CA TYR A 590 -32.25 -7.87 23.53
C TYR A 590 -31.72 -8.48 24.82
N LEU A 591 -30.40 -8.59 24.99
CA LEU A 591 -29.77 -9.13 26.20
C LEU A 591 -30.06 -8.28 27.45
N HIS A 592 -30.18 -6.97 27.23
CA HIS A 592 -30.51 -6.00 28.30
C HIS A 592 -31.18 -4.76 27.64
N PRO A 593 -32.07 -4.02 28.33
CA PRO A 593 -32.71 -2.80 27.77
C PRO A 593 -31.72 -1.79 27.18
N LEU A 594 -30.52 -1.64 27.76
CA LEU A 594 -29.47 -0.78 27.20
C LEU A 594 -28.99 -1.21 25.81
N PHE A 595 -29.16 -2.48 25.44
CA PHE A 595 -28.84 -2.92 24.07
C PHE A 595 -29.90 -2.43 23.08
N GLU A 596 -31.15 -2.34 23.50
CA GLU A 596 -32.20 -1.73 22.68
C GLU A 596 -31.98 -0.23 22.50
N GLU A 597 -31.65 0.48 23.57
CA GLU A 597 -31.39 1.93 23.54
C GLU A 597 -30.16 2.30 22.67
N ASN A 598 -29.08 1.50 22.76
CA ASN A 598 -27.78 1.89 22.21
C ASN A 598 -27.43 1.14 20.92
N LEU A 599 -28.04 -0.03 20.66
CA LEU A 599 -27.76 -0.90 19.51
C LEU A 599 -29.02 -1.19 18.68
N SER A 600 -30.10 -0.42 18.81
CA SER A 600 -31.32 -0.57 17.99
C SER A 600 -31.03 -0.48 16.48
N GLU A 601 -30.12 0.40 16.10
CA GLU A 601 -29.66 0.58 14.72
C GLU A 601 -29.04 -0.70 14.12
N THR A 602 -28.43 -1.52 14.95
CA THR A 602 -27.79 -2.79 14.57
C THR A 602 -28.55 -4.02 15.14
N PHE A 603 -29.80 -3.85 15.51
CA PHE A 603 -30.69 -4.91 15.99
C PHE A 603 -30.14 -5.66 17.22
N GLY A 604 -29.40 -4.97 18.07
CA GLY A 604 -28.75 -5.53 19.26
C GLY A 604 -27.50 -6.37 18.97
N VAL A 605 -27.00 -6.35 17.74
CA VAL A 605 -25.72 -6.98 17.36
C VAL A 605 -24.62 -5.93 17.40
N MET A 606 -23.50 -6.20 18.05
CA MET A 606 -22.34 -5.32 17.99
C MET A 606 -21.69 -5.40 16.60
N VAL A 607 -21.75 -4.31 15.83
CA VAL A 607 -21.25 -4.22 14.45
C VAL A 607 -20.03 -3.30 14.38
N PHE A 608 -20.04 -2.23 15.16
CA PHE A 608 -19.03 -1.18 15.09
C PHE A 608 -18.13 -1.16 16.34
N GLN A 609 -16.95 -0.58 16.18
CA GLN A 609 -16.06 -0.32 17.31
C GLN A 609 -16.70 0.62 18.34
N GLU A 610 -17.52 1.51 17.87
CA GLU A 610 -18.30 2.44 18.66
C GLU A 610 -19.31 1.72 19.56
N ASP A 611 -19.83 0.56 19.13
CA ASP A 611 -20.76 -0.25 19.94
C ASP A 611 -20.07 -0.82 21.19
N VAL A 612 -18.81 -1.22 21.06
CA VAL A 612 -18.01 -1.65 22.22
C VAL A 612 -17.82 -0.50 23.21
N ILE A 613 -17.59 0.73 22.70
CA ILE A 613 -17.46 1.92 23.55
C ILE A 613 -18.80 2.21 24.27
N LYS A 614 -19.93 2.14 23.55
CA LYS A 614 -21.27 2.35 24.13
C LYS A 614 -21.55 1.35 25.25
N ILE A 615 -21.36 0.07 25.01
CA ILE A 615 -21.63 -0.97 26.01
C ILE A 615 -20.65 -0.85 27.19
N ALA A 616 -19.37 -0.58 26.95
CA ALA A 616 -18.42 -0.36 28.04
C ALA A 616 -18.79 0.84 28.89
N HIS A 617 -19.34 1.91 28.29
CA HIS A 617 -19.77 3.11 29.01
C HIS A 617 -21.11 2.93 29.74
N TYR A 618 -22.17 2.62 29.02
CA TYR A 618 -23.53 2.61 29.57
C TYR A 618 -23.82 1.37 30.42
N TYR A 619 -23.26 0.21 30.07
CA TYR A 619 -23.46 -1.02 30.85
C TYR A 619 -22.37 -1.21 31.90
N GLY A 620 -21.11 -1.00 31.53
CA GLY A 620 -19.93 -1.19 32.38
C GLY A 620 -19.57 -0.01 33.29
N GLY A 621 -20.18 1.18 33.08
CA GLY A 621 -19.91 2.39 33.87
C GLY A 621 -18.55 3.03 33.65
N LEU A 622 -17.82 2.65 32.62
CA LEU A 622 -16.53 3.28 32.25
C LEU A 622 -16.76 4.66 31.64
N ASP A 623 -15.86 5.62 31.91
CA ASP A 623 -15.86 6.85 31.11
C ASP A 623 -15.50 6.55 29.64
N LEU A 624 -15.89 7.45 28.73
CA LEU A 624 -15.72 7.23 27.28
C LEU A 624 -14.24 7.07 26.87
N GLY A 625 -13.31 7.75 27.57
CA GLY A 625 -11.88 7.61 27.29
C GLY A 625 -11.35 6.22 27.71
N ARG A 626 -11.76 5.73 28.89
CA ARG A 626 -11.44 4.37 29.37
C ARG A 626 -12.08 3.30 28.50
N ALA A 627 -13.31 3.51 28.02
CA ALA A 627 -13.99 2.64 27.07
C ALA A 627 -13.23 2.53 25.74
N ASP A 628 -12.63 3.62 25.23
CA ASP A 628 -11.78 3.55 24.03
C ASP A 628 -10.47 2.78 24.29
N ILE A 629 -9.86 2.94 25.45
CA ILE A 629 -8.68 2.15 25.83
C ILE A 629 -9.02 0.66 25.90
N LEU A 630 -10.17 0.29 26.47
CA LEU A 630 -10.68 -1.08 26.46
C LEU A 630 -10.80 -1.63 25.04
N ARG A 631 -11.46 -0.92 24.14
CA ARG A 631 -11.62 -1.28 22.74
C ARG A 631 -10.26 -1.56 22.05
N ARG A 632 -9.26 -0.71 22.30
CA ARG A 632 -7.91 -0.87 21.74
C ARG A 632 -7.20 -2.09 22.32
N ALA A 633 -7.29 -2.28 23.63
CA ALA A 633 -6.67 -3.41 24.32
C ALA A 633 -7.25 -4.75 23.82
N MET A 634 -8.55 -4.79 23.49
CA MET A 634 -9.21 -5.96 22.92
C MET A 634 -8.77 -6.25 21.47
N SER A 635 -8.28 -5.28 20.68
CA SER A 635 -7.92 -5.44 19.27
C SER A 635 -6.62 -6.24 19.01
N GLY A 636 -6.12 -7.01 19.97
CA GLY A 636 -5.09 -8.03 19.81
C GLY A 636 -3.64 -7.59 20.04
N LYS A 637 -3.28 -6.33 19.83
CA LYS A 637 -1.90 -5.83 20.07
C LYS A 637 -1.51 -5.68 21.55
N TYR A 638 -2.50 -5.63 22.45
CA TYR A 638 -2.30 -5.30 23.86
C TYR A 638 -2.91 -6.33 24.84
N ARG A 639 -3.41 -7.48 24.35
CA ARG A 639 -4.05 -8.51 25.19
C ARG A 639 -3.17 -9.07 26.34
N SER A 640 -1.87 -9.01 26.19
CA SER A 640 -0.91 -9.46 27.21
C SER A 640 -0.53 -8.39 28.24
N ASN A 641 -1.11 -7.18 28.18
CA ASN A 641 -0.69 -6.04 28.98
C ASN A 641 -1.48 -5.98 30.29
N ASN A 642 -0.80 -5.63 31.40
CA ASN A 642 -1.44 -5.39 32.70
C ASN A 642 -2.61 -4.39 32.59
N GLN A 643 -2.54 -3.46 31.63
CA GLN A 643 -3.58 -2.47 31.37
C GLN A 643 -4.91 -3.10 30.93
N PHE A 644 -4.88 -4.16 30.12
CA PHE A 644 -6.09 -4.88 29.70
C PHE A 644 -6.79 -5.54 30.90
N ARG A 645 -6.00 -6.17 31.78
CA ARG A 645 -6.54 -6.79 33.01
C ARG A 645 -7.18 -5.77 33.93
N MET A 646 -6.53 -4.64 34.17
CA MET A 646 -7.06 -3.56 35.01
C MET A 646 -8.40 -3.02 34.49
N ILE A 647 -8.48 -2.74 33.18
CA ILE A 647 -9.72 -2.21 32.58
C ILE A 647 -10.84 -3.27 32.57
N LYS A 648 -10.50 -4.56 32.42
CA LYS A 648 -11.45 -5.65 32.61
C LYS A 648 -12.04 -5.63 34.01
N GLU A 649 -11.20 -5.55 35.03
CA GLU A 649 -11.61 -5.47 36.41
C GLU A 649 -12.51 -4.23 36.66
N GLU A 650 -12.15 -3.06 36.12
CA GLU A 650 -12.96 -1.83 36.19
C GLU A 650 -14.35 -2.04 35.56
N PHE A 651 -14.44 -2.70 34.40
CA PHE A 651 -15.72 -3.01 33.74
C PHE A 651 -16.63 -3.87 34.63
N PHE A 652 -16.08 -4.96 35.21
CA PHE A 652 -16.85 -5.82 36.11
C PHE A 652 -17.26 -5.14 37.39
N GLN A 653 -16.38 -4.31 38.00
CA GLN A 653 -16.68 -3.52 39.17
C GLN A 653 -17.75 -2.46 38.90
N GLY A 654 -17.63 -1.72 37.76
CA GLY A 654 -18.62 -0.73 37.39
C GLY A 654 -19.99 -1.36 37.13
N SER A 655 -20.03 -2.51 36.44
CA SER A 655 -21.27 -3.26 36.22
C SER A 655 -21.93 -3.68 37.55
N LYS A 656 -21.13 -4.17 38.49
CA LYS A 656 -21.61 -4.53 39.83
C LYS A 656 -22.15 -3.33 40.61
N GLN A 657 -21.47 -2.18 40.56
CA GLN A 657 -21.92 -0.94 41.18
C GLN A 657 -23.25 -0.43 40.59
N LEU A 658 -23.48 -0.69 39.31
CA LEU A 658 -24.73 -0.37 38.61
C LEU A 658 -25.82 -1.43 38.85
N GLY A 659 -25.60 -2.44 39.69
CA GLY A 659 -26.56 -3.47 40.03
C GLY A 659 -26.82 -4.48 38.90
N ARG A 660 -25.84 -4.70 37.98
CA ARG A 660 -25.99 -5.65 36.86
C ARG A 660 -25.76 -7.09 37.33
N ASP A 661 -26.46 -8.04 36.71
CA ASP A 661 -26.29 -9.49 36.95
C ASP A 661 -24.87 -9.93 36.50
N GLU A 662 -24.21 -10.75 37.31
CA GLU A 662 -22.84 -11.18 37.09
C GLU A 662 -22.71 -12.15 35.90
N SER A 663 -23.70 -13.05 35.73
CA SER A 663 -23.72 -14.02 34.64
C SER A 663 -23.96 -13.33 33.30
N LEU A 664 -24.87 -12.34 33.29
CA LEU A 664 -25.12 -11.51 32.10
C LEU A 664 -23.89 -10.63 31.76
N THR A 665 -23.22 -10.08 32.78
CA THR A 665 -21.99 -9.30 32.61
C THR A 665 -20.87 -10.13 31.97
N ALA A 666 -20.72 -11.38 32.42
CA ALA A 666 -19.74 -12.30 31.85
C ALA A 666 -20.06 -12.65 30.38
N GLU A 667 -21.34 -12.85 30.04
CA GLU A 667 -21.75 -13.11 28.66
C GLU A 667 -21.56 -11.89 27.75
N ILE A 668 -21.90 -10.69 28.22
CA ILE A 668 -21.68 -9.44 27.50
C ILE A 668 -20.18 -9.24 27.27
N TRP A 669 -19.33 -9.46 28.29
CA TRP A 669 -17.90 -9.40 28.16
C TRP A 669 -17.38 -10.37 27.09
N ARG A 670 -17.84 -11.63 27.14
CA ARG A 670 -17.45 -12.65 26.15
C ARG A 670 -17.80 -12.22 24.72
N GLN A 671 -18.97 -11.63 24.50
CA GLN A 671 -19.36 -11.10 23.19
C GLN A 671 -18.47 -9.93 22.78
N MET A 672 -18.21 -8.97 23.66
CA MET A 672 -17.30 -7.86 23.39
C MET A 672 -15.89 -8.34 23.05
N GLU A 673 -15.36 -9.31 23.79
CA GLU A 673 -14.01 -9.86 23.56
C GLU A 673 -13.91 -10.62 22.24
N SER A 674 -14.91 -11.40 21.88
CA SER A 674 -14.95 -12.12 20.60
C SER A 674 -15.04 -11.17 19.39
N PHE A 675 -15.72 -10.06 19.57
CA PHE A 675 -15.99 -9.08 18.53
C PHE A 675 -14.88 -8.03 18.36
N ALA A 676 -14.28 -7.58 19.46
CA ALA A 676 -13.37 -6.42 19.45
C ALA A 676 -12.11 -6.59 18.56
N GLY A 677 -11.65 -7.82 18.33
CA GLY A 677 -10.53 -8.12 17.43
C GLY A 677 -10.85 -7.90 15.93
N TYR A 678 -12.13 -7.85 15.58
CA TYR A 678 -12.61 -7.82 14.20
C TYR A 678 -13.53 -6.63 13.91
N SER A 679 -13.91 -5.87 14.95
CA SER A 679 -14.79 -4.71 14.84
C SER A 679 -14.24 -3.62 13.94
N PHE A 680 -15.14 -2.89 13.27
CA PHE A 680 -14.76 -1.85 12.32
C PHE A 680 -15.26 -0.47 12.75
N ASN A 681 -14.57 0.56 12.28
CA ASN A 681 -14.92 1.95 12.58
C ASN A 681 -16.16 2.36 11.78
N LYS A 682 -17.23 2.77 12.45
CA LYS A 682 -18.47 3.25 11.82
C LYS A 682 -18.21 4.45 10.91
N ALA A 683 -17.43 5.40 11.36
CA ALA A 683 -17.11 6.62 10.60
C ALA A 683 -16.34 6.30 9.31
N HIS A 684 -15.43 5.32 9.34
CA HIS A 684 -14.72 4.88 8.13
C HIS A 684 -15.67 4.20 7.13
N SER A 685 -16.55 3.31 7.60
CA SER A 685 -17.58 2.68 6.76
C SER A 685 -18.54 3.72 6.17
N ALA A 686 -18.91 4.73 6.95
CA ALA A 686 -19.76 5.83 6.52
C ALA A 686 -19.10 6.67 5.42
N SER A 687 -17.81 7.01 5.57
CA SER A 687 -17.07 7.76 4.54
C SER A 687 -17.05 7.00 3.20
N TYR A 688 -16.81 5.70 3.24
CA TYR A 688 -16.76 4.87 2.03
C TYR A 688 -18.15 4.55 1.45
N ALA A 689 -19.17 4.44 2.29
CA ALA A 689 -20.55 4.30 1.80
C ALA A 689 -20.99 5.55 1.03
N ALA A 690 -20.63 6.76 1.49
CA ALA A 690 -20.90 8.01 0.77
C ALA A 690 -20.25 8.00 -0.63
N GLU A 691 -19.00 7.55 -0.74
CA GLU A 691 -18.31 7.41 -2.03
C GLU A 691 -18.93 6.33 -2.90
N SER A 692 -19.42 5.23 -2.31
CA SER A 692 -20.17 4.22 -3.02
C SER A 692 -21.44 4.78 -3.65
N TYR A 693 -22.16 5.66 -2.93
CA TYR A 693 -23.35 6.34 -3.48
C TYR A 693 -23.01 7.29 -4.64
N MET A 694 -21.87 7.99 -4.59
CA MET A 694 -21.38 8.78 -5.72
C MET A 694 -21.18 7.92 -6.96
N SER A 695 -20.48 6.79 -6.81
CA SER A 695 -20.21 5.84 -7.89
C SER A 695 -21.50 5.22 -8.44
N LEU A 696 -22.42 4.83 -7.56
CA LEU A 696 -23.72 4.26 -7.94
C LEU A 696 -24.59 5.26 -8.71
N PHE A 697 -24.62 6.53 -8.30
CA PHE A 697 -25.34 7.56 -9.02
C PHE A 697 -24.82 7.74 -10.44
N LEU A 698 -23.49 7.82 -10.61
CA LEU A 698 -22.88 7.92 -11.94
C LEU A 698 -23.16 6.68 -12.78
N LYS A 699 -23.05 5.49 -12.21
CA LYS A 699 -23.39 4.22 -12.90
C LYS A 699 -24.85 4.14 -13.28
N THR A 700 -25.75 4.70 -12.47
CA THR A 700 -27.19 4.65 -12.71
C THR A 700 -27.61 5.50 -13.90
N TYR A 701 -27.10 6.73 -13.99
CA TYR A 701 -27.53 7.71 -14.98
C TYR A 701 -26.58 7.85 -16.18
N TYR A 702 -25.30 7.45 -16.01
CA TYR A 702 -24.25 7.57 -17.02
C TYR A 702 -23.38 6.29 -17.06
N PRO A 703 -24.00 5.10 -17.27
CA PRO A 703 -23.29 3.82 -17.11
C PRO A 703 -22.11 3.65 -18.05
N LYS A 704 -22.18 4.14 -19.29
CA LYS A 704 -21.11 4.01 -20.29
C LYS A 704 -19.90 4.85 -19.91
N GLU A 705 -20.11 6.14 -19.66
CA GLU A 705 -19.06 7.08 -19.24
C GLU A 705 -18.41 6.63 -17.93
N PHE A 706 -19.21 6.14 -16.97
CA PHE A 706 -18.70 5.60 -15.72
C PHE A 706 -17.84 4.36 -15.93
N MET A 707 -18.30 3.41 -16.75
CA MET A 707 -17.51 2.19 -17.01
C MET A 707 -16.22 2.47 -17.78
N VAL A 708 -16.23 3.43 -18.73
CA VAL A 708 -15.00 3.89 -19.40
C VAL A 708 -14.02 4.49 -18.39
N ALA A 709 -14.50 5.30 -17.45
CA ALA A 709 -13.65 5.85 -16.37
C ALA A 709 -13.06 4.74 -15.48
N VAL A 710 -13.85 3.70 -15.15
CA VAL A 710 -13.36 2.54 -14.38
C VAL A 710 -12.27 1.79 -15.15
N ILE A 711 -12.47 1.55 -16.45
CA ILE A 711 -11.50 0.87 -17.33
C ILE A 711 -10.19 1.67 -17.40
N ASN A 712 -10.25 2.96 -17.60
CA ASN A 712 -9.09 3.84 -17.75
C ASN A 712 -8.24 3.94 -16.47
N ASN A 713 -8.86 3.79 -15.31
CA ASN A 713 -8.16 3.73 -14.02
C ASN A 713 -7.80 2.30 -13.60
N PHE A 714 -7.78 1.35 -14.53
CA PHE A 714 -7.43 -0.06 -14.36
C PHE A 714 -8.29 -0.81 -13.34
N GLY A 715 -9.56 -0.42 -13.24
CA GLY A 715 -10.59 -1.11 -12.50
C GLY A 715 -10.37 -1.12 -10.99
N GLY A 716 -10.98 -2.11 -10.33
CA GLY A 716 -10.96 -2.31 -8.88
C GLY A 716 -10.68 -3.75 -8.50
N PHE A 717 -11.75 -4.48 -8.13
CA PHE A 717 -11.63 -5.85 -7.63
C PHE A 717 -11.39 -6.89 -8.72
N TYR A 718 -11.92 -6.66 -9.93
CA TYR A 718 -11.92 -7.62 -11.03
C TYR A 718 -10.85 -7.33 -12.09
N SER A 719 -10.71 -8.25 -13.07
CA SER A 719 -9.90 -8.03 -14.25
C SER A 719 -10.51 -6.98 -15.18
N THR A 720 -9.68 -6.35 -16.01
CA THR A 720 -10.12 -5.37 -17.02
C THR A 720 -11.18 -5.97 -17.96
N GLU A 721 -11.07 -7.25 -18.30
CA GLU A 721 -12.05 -7.98 -19.11
C GLU A 721 -13.47 -7.84 -18.56
N LEU A 722 -13.66 -8.04 -17.23
CA LEU A 722 -14.99 -7.95 -16.65
C LEU A 722 -15.59 -6.55 -16.79
N TYR A 723 -14.81 -5.52 -16.69
CA TYR A 723 -15.30 -4.14 -16.86
C TYR A 723 -15.71 -3.85 -18.29
N PHE A 724 -15.04 -4.44 -19.29
CA PHE A 724 -15.51 -4.43 -20.67
C PHE A 724 -16.80 -5.23 -20.89
N LEU A 725 -16.95 -6.40 -20.25
CA LEU A 725 -18.21 -7.15 -20.27
C LEU A 725 -19.36 -6.38 -19.61
N GLU A 726 -19.10 -5.67 -18.52
CA GLU A 726 -20.10 -4.81 -17.90
C GLU A 726 -20.48 -3.62 -18.79
N LEU A 727 -19.50 -3.00 -19.47
CA LEU A 727 -19.74 -1.95 -20.46
C LEU A 727 -20.60 -2.47 -21.63
N LEU A 728 -20.32 -3.68 -22.13
CA LEU A 728 -21.12 -4.33 -23.16
C LEU A 728 -22.57 -4.55 -22.69
N LYS A 729 -22.74 -5.04 -21.45
CA LYS A 729 -24.05 -5.25 -20.82
C LYS A 729 -24.87 -3.97 -20.68
N THR A 730 -24.20 -2.82 -20.50
CA THR A 730 -24.87 -1.50 -20.46
C THR A 730 -25.20 -0.94 -21.84
N GLY A 731 -24.97 -1.68 -22.90
CA GLY A 731 -25.24 -1.28 -24.30
C GLY A 731 -24.16 -0.38 -24.89
N GLY A 732 -22.91 -0.49 -24.40
CA GLY A 732 -21.76 0.17 -25.02
C GLY A 732 -21.41 -0.46 -26.37
N ASP A 733 -21.28 0.37 -27.41
CA ASP A 733 -20.76 -0.04 -28.72
C ASP A 733 -19.24 0.01 -28.67
N ILE A 734 -18.62 -1.18 -28.40
CA ILE A 734 -17.17 -1.29 -28.15
C ILE A 734 -16.44 -1.56 -29.44
N GLU A 735 -15.66 -0.60 -29.87
CA GLU A 735 -14.80 -0.69 -31.05
C GLU A 735 -13.36 -1.06 -30.65
N PRO A 736 -12.69 -2.00 -31.36
CA PRO A 736 -11.28 -2.26 -31.19
C PRO A 736 -10.43 -0.97 -31.33
N PRO A 737 -9.18 -0.95 -30.86
CA PRO A 737 -8.29 0.19 -31.09
C PRO A 737 -8.31 0.65 -32.54
N CYS A 738 -8.37 1.97 -32.75
CA CYS A 738 -8.40 2.58 -34.09
C CYS A 738 -7.38 3.72 -34.16
N ILE A 739 -6.53 3.72 -35.20
CA ILE A 739 -5.49 4.75 -35.35
C ILE A 739 -6.06 6.16 -35.34
N ASN A 740 -7.25 6.37 -35.95
CA ASN A 740 -7.86 7.69 -36.07
C ASN A 740 -8.80 8.06 -34.92
N ASN A 741 -9.27 7.09 -34.09
CA ASN A 741 -10.30 7.37 -33.10
C ASN A 741 -9.88 7.03 -31.65
N SER A 742 -8.90 6.13 -31.45
CA SER A 742 -8.44 5.78 -30.10
C SER A 742 -7.40 6.76 -29.59
N ASP A 743 -7.43 6.99 -28.30
CA ASP A 743 -6.38 7.71 -27.56
C ASP A 743 -5.50 6.71 -26.79
N GLU A 744 -4.56 7.22 -25.97
CA GLU A 744 -3.79 6.39 -25.07
C GLU A 744 -4.73 5.57 -24.16
N HIS A 745 -5.71 6.23 -23.56
CA HIS A 745 -6.79 5.64 -22.79
C HIS A 745 -8.05 5.44 -23.61
N THR A 746 -8.94 4.56 -23.14
CA THR A 746 -10.24 4.31 -23.78
C THR A 746 -11.08 5.59 -23.77
N ASN A 747 -11.67 5.95 -24.89
CA ASN A 747 -12.51 7.13 -25.04
C ASN A 747 -13.95 6.78 -25.50
N ILE A 748 -14.86 7.73 -25.34
CA ILE A 748 -16.26 7.57 -25.72
C ILE A 748 -16.74 8.79 -26.51
N HIS A 749 -17.39 8.52 -27.65
CA HIS A 749 -18.01 9.54 -28.52
C HIS A 749 -19.44 9.13 -28.82
N GLY A 750 -20.40 9.80 -28.19
CA GLY A 750 -21.80 9.37 -28.19
C GLY A 750 -21.97 8.05 -27.47
N ASP A 751 -22.33 7.00 -28.22
CA ASP A 751 -22.44 5.62 -27.68
C ASP A 751 -21.28 4.70 -28.08
N LYS A 752 -20.39 5.16 -28.97
CA LYS A 752 -19.21 4.41 -29.42
C LYS A 752 -18.04 4.57 -28.44
N VAL A 753 -17.50 3.46 -28.02
CA VAL A 753 -16.33 3.39 -27.15
C VAL A 753 -15.15 2.82 -27.92
N TYR A 754 -14.10 3.61 -28.09
CA TYR A 754 -12.87 3.16 -28.73
C TYR A 754 -11.87 2.72 -27.68
N VAL A 755 -11.44 1.45 -27.74
CA VAL A 755 -10.46 0.89 -26.80
C VAL A 755 -9.13 1.62 -26.91
N GLY A 756 -8.57 2.04 -25.78
CA GLY A 756 -7.31 2.78 -25.72
C GLY A 756 -6.09 1.93 -26.06
N PHE A 757 -5.05 2.56 -26.61
CA PHE A 757 -3.80 1.88 -27.01
C PHE A 757 -3.08 1.25 -25.79
N VAL A 758 -3.30 1.74 -24.57
CA VAL A 758 -2.72 1.20 -23.32
C VAL A 758 -3.08 -0.27 -23.08
N HIS A 759 -4.17 -0.77 -23.67
CA HIS A 759 -4.58 -2.17 -23.55
C HIS A 759 -3.87 -3.11 -24.54
N ILE A 760 -3.16 -2.59 -25.55
CA ILE A 760 -2.42 -3.39 -26.53
C ILE A 760 -1.11 -3.87 -25.90
N LYS A 761 -0.99 -5.17 -25.68
CA LYS A 761 0.23 -5.77 -25.13
C LYS A 761 1.44 -5.48 -26.01
N ARG A 762 2.56 -5.08 -25.40
CA ARG A 762 3.85 -4.82 -26.06
C ARG A 762 3.84 -3.66 -27.07
N LEU A 763 2.81 -2.85 -27.16
CA LEU A 763 2.87 -1.61 -27.92
C LEU A 763 3.76 -0.61 -27.20
N GLN A 764 4.65 0.07 -27.94
CA GLN A 764 5.59 1.01 -27.37
C GLN A 764 4.92 2.37 -27.07
N ASP A 765 5.08 2.90 -25.84
CA ASP A 765 4.51 4.18 -25.42
C ASP A 765 4.91 5.32 -26.38
N LYS A 766 6.16 5.37 -26.83
CA LYS A 766 6.64 6.36 -27.78
C LYS A 766 5.90 6.34 -29.11
N LEU A 767 5.48 5.16 -29.58
CA LEU A 767 4.70 5.05 -30.81
C LEU A 767 3.28 5.57 -30.59
N VAL A 768 2.69 5.29 -29.42
CA VAL A 768 1.37 5.81 -29.05
C VAL A 768 1.38 7.34 -28.99
N GLU A 769 2.35 7.92 -28.31
CA GLU A 769 2.55 9.39 -28.25
C GLU A 769 2.67 9.98 -29.67
N LEU A 770 3.47 9.36 -30.52
CA LEU A 770 3.67 9.82 -31.90
C LEU A 770 2.38 9.72 -32.73
N ILE A 771 1.61 8.64 -32.63
CA ILE A 771 0.32 8.48 -33.33
C ILE A 771 -0.63 9.62 -32.95
N ILE A 772 -0.76 9.90 -31.66
CA ILE A 772 -1.68 10.92 -31.15
C ILE A 772 -1.22 12.33 -31.57
N GLU A 773 0.08 12.61 -31.50
CA GLU A 773 0.65 13.90 -31.87
C GLU A 773 0.54 14.15 -33.39
N GLU A 774 0.87 13.16 -34.22
CA GLU A 774 0.74 13.23 -35.67
C GLU A 774 -0.70 13.45 -36.11
N ARG A 775 -1.64 12.72 -35.53
CA ARG A 775 -3.06 12.90 -35.81
C ARG A 775 -3.54 14.32 -35.43
N ARG A 776 -3.11 14.84 -34.27
CA ARG A 776 -3.49 16.17 -33.81
C ARG A 776 -2.91 17.28 -34.68
N THR A 777 -1.68 17.09 -35.17
CA THR A 777 -0.94 18.14 -35.92
C THR A 777 -1.27 18.10 -37.43
N ASN A 778 -1.32 16.88 -38.01
CA ASN A 778 -1.39 16.68 -39.44
C ASN A 778 -2.72 16.05 -39.90
N GLY A 779 -3.69 15.88 -38.99
CA GLY A 779 -5.00 15.28 -39.26
C GLY A 779 -4.96 13.76 -39.33
N ASP A 780 -6.11 13.16 -39.60
CA ASP A 780 -6.30 11.72 -39.65
C ASP A 780 -5.37 11.03 -40.66
N PHE A 781 -5.01 9.79 -40.38
CA PHE A 781 -4.25 8.93 -41.30
C PHE A 781 -5.20 8.45 -42.39
N LEU A 782 -4.77 8.61 -43.64
CA LEU A 782 -5.63 8.31 -44.80
C LEU A 782 -5.59 6.82 -45.19
N HIS A 783 -4.41 6.22 -45.11
CA HIS A 783 -4.15 4.81 -45.46
C HIS A 783 -2.88 4.30 -44.79
N LEU A 784 -2.58 3.00 -44.94
CA LEU A 784 -1.46 2.33 -44.31
C LEU A 784 -0.10 2.96 -44.65
N GLN A 785 0.10 3.34 -45.93
CA GLN A 785 1.36 3.97 -46.34
C GLN A 785 1.56 5.33 -45.68
N ASP A 786 0.54 6.19 -45.61
CA ASP A 786 0.57 7.47 -44.90
C ASP A 786 0.98 7.28 -43.41
N PHE A 787 0.42 6.25 -42.76
CA PHE A 787 0.80 5.90 -41.39
C PHE A 787 2.29 5.51 -41.28
N ILE A 788 2.80 4.64 -42.17
CA ILE A 788 4.19 4.20 -42.14
C ILE A 788 5.13 5.37 -42.37
N GLU A 789 4.83 6.24 -43.30
CA GLU A 789 5.64 7.43 -43.64
C GLU A 789 5.70 8.43 -42.48
N ARG A 790 4.60 8.66 -41.83
CA ARG A 790 4.50 9.63 -40.70
C ARG A 790 5.08 9.09 -39.38
N THR A 791 4.98 7.80 -39.14
CA THR A 791 5.38 7.22 -37.85
C THR A 791 6.68 6.42 -37.87
N ASN A 792 7.09 5.96 -39.02
CA ASN A 792 8.21 5.02 -39.23
C ASN A 792 8.12 3.78 -38.30
N ALA A 793 6.89 3.29 -38.06
CA ALA A 793 6.61 2.19 -37.15
C ALA A 793 7.32 0.89 -37.56
N GLY A 794 7.95 0.23 -36.60
CA GLY A 794 8.63 -1.04 -36.81
C GLY A 794 7.65 -2.17 -37.16
N ARG A 795 8.17 -3.20 -37.86
CA ARG A 795 7.37 -4.31 -38.43
C ARG A 795 6.49 -5.02 -37.39
N GLU A 796 7.03 -5.28 -36.19
CA GLU A 796 6.32 -5.97 -35.12
C GLU A 796 5.16 -5.11 -34.61
N GLN A 797 5.40 -3.81 -34.35
CA GLN A 797 4.39 -2.87 -33.89
C GLN A 797 3.28 -2.67 -34.91
N LEU A 798 3.66 -2.52 -36.18
CA LEU A 798 2.71 -2.40 -37.30
C LEU A 798 1.85 -3.66 -37.46
N GLY A 799 2.47 -4.85 -37.38
CA GLY A 799 1.76 -6.12 -37.43
C GLY A 799 0.72 -6.26 -36.32
N THR A 800 1.08 -5.86 -35.09
CA THR A 800 0.18 -5.86 -33.92
C THR A 800 -1.02 -4.92 -34.15
N LEU A 801 -0.79 -3.70 -34.62
CA LEU A 801 -1.85 -2.72 -34.91
C LEU A 801 -2.78 -3.19 -36.04
N ILE A 802 -2.24 -3.83 -37.09
CA ILE A 802 -3.06 -4.42 -38.18
C ILE A 802 -3.90 -5.58 -37.62
N SER A 803 -3.30 -6.50 -36.88
CA SER A 803 -3.98 -7.68 -36.34
C SER A 803 -5.13 -7.34 -35.41
N ILE A 804 -5.00 -6.26 -34.59
CA ILE A 804 -6.13 -5.80 -33.75
C ILE A 804 -7.23 -5.06 -34.54
N GLY A 805 -7.04 -4.82 -35.86
CA GLY A 805 -7.99 -4.11 -36.70
C GLY A 805 -7.91 -2.59 -36.59
N ALA A 806 -6.76 -2.04 -36.17
CA ALA A 806 -6.62 -0.58 -35.96
C ALA A 806 -6.72 0.24 -37.25
N PHE A 807 -6.61 -0.40 -38.42
CA PHE A 807 -6.71 0.21 -39.77
C PHE A 807 -8.03 -0.11 -40.51
N ARG A 808 -9.10 -0.58 -39.79
CA ARG A 808 -10.39 -0.95 -40.38
C ARG A 808 -11.05 0.19 -41.18
N PHE A 809 -10.72 1.45 -40.87
CA PHE A 809 -11.18 2.62 -41.63
C PHE A 809 -10.73 2.61 -43.12
N THR A 810 -9.70 1.84 -43.46
CA THR A 810 -9.25 1.70 -44.85
C THR A 810 -10.16 0.80 -45.73
N GLY A 811 -11.08 0.05 -45.08
CA GLY A 811 -11.94 -0.92 -45.80
C GLY A 811 -11.24 -2.19 -46.27
N LYS A 812 -9.93 -2.35 -46.02
CA LYS A 812 -9.14 -3.52 -46.38
C LYS A 812 -9.14 -4.58 -45.28
N SER A 813 -9.07 -5.87 -45.64
CA SER A 813 -8.94 -6.95 -44.67
C SER A 813 -7.58 -6.89 -43.94
N LYS A 814 -7.48 -7.45 -42.72
CA LYS A 814 -6.23 -7.51 -41.95
C LYS A 814 -5.13 -8.24 -42.73
N LYS A 815 -5.49 -9.33 -43.41
CA LYS A 815 -4.57 -10.11 -44.21
C LYS A 815 -4.04 -9.32 -45.41
N GLN A 816 -4.89 -8.54 -46.08
CA GLN A 816 -4.46 -7.62 -47.15
C GLN A 816 -3.50 -6.55 -46.62
N LEU A 817 -3.82 -5.93 -45.49
CA LEU A 817 -2.98 -4.92 -44.87
C LEU A 817 -1.61 -5.48 -44.40
N LEU A 818 -1.55 -6.71 -43.87
CA LEU A 818 -0.29 -7.38 -43.54
C LEU A 818 0.59 -7.62 -44.79
N TRP A 819 -0.01 -7.99 -45.89
CA TRP A 819 0.70 -8.11 -47.17
C TRP A 819 1.23 -6.76 -47.65
N GLU A 820 0.38 -5.75 -47.69
CA GLU A 820 0.74 -4.38 -48.04
C GLU A 820 1.89 -3.85 -47.19
N ALA A 821 1.81 -4.04 -45.87
CA ALA A 821 2.87 -3.67 -44.90
C ALA A 821 4.23 -4.31 -45.26
N ASN A 822 4.24 -5.60 -45.64
CA ASN A 822 5.46 -6.30 -45.99
C ASN A 822 6.11 -5.74 -47.29
N PHE A 823 5.30 -5.31 -48.29
CA PHE A 823 5.82 -4.69 -49.49
C PHE A 823 6.33 -3.27 -49.22
N LEU A 824 5.59 -2.47 -48.49
CA LEU A 824 5.95 -1.09 -48.21
C LEU A 824 7.24 -0.99 -47.34
N GLN A 825 7.41 -1.86 -46.38
CA GLN A 825 8.62 -1.87 -45.55
C GLN A 825 9.87 -2.36 -46.28
N LYS A 826 9.75 -3.21 -47.30
CA LYS A 826 10.89 -3.60 -48.16
C LYS A 826 11.37 -2.47 -49.10
N LYS A 827 10.49 -1.54 -49.45
CA LYS A 827 10.81 -0.35 -50.24
C LYS A 827 11.50 0.76 -49.46
N ASN A 828 11.25 0.85 -48.16
CA ASN A 828 11.86 1.85 -47.27
C ASN A 828 13.26 1.45 -46.81
N GLN A 829 14.22 1.27 -47.70
CA GLN A 829 15.63 1.59 -47.40
C GLN A 829 15.76 3.12 -47.33
N PRO A 830 16.57 3.66 -46.41
CA PRO A 830 16.52 5.09 -46.10
C PRO A 830 16.89 5.93 -47.34
N GLN A 831 15.92 6.41 -48.05
CA GLN A 831 16.07 7.59 -48.89
C GLN A 831 15.80 8.80 -47.94
N LEU A 832 16.87 9.53 -47.66
CA LEU A 832 16.89 10.78 -46.96
C LEU A 832 15.98 11.80 -47.66
N HIS A 833 14.70 11.85 -47.24
CA HIS A 833 13.83 12.99 -47.52
C HIS A 833 13.29 13.52 -46.20
N ASN A 834 14.13 14.27 -45.51
CA ASN A 834 13.74 15.10 -44.39
C ASN A 834 13.21 16.43 -44.94
N GLY A 835 11.91 16.50 -45.20
CA GLY A 835 11.22 17.74 -45.49
C GLY A 835 9.73 17.54 -45.70
N PRO A 836 8.86 18.48 -45.34
CA PRO A 836 7.42 18.37 -45.60
C PRO A 836 7.20 18.33 -47.14
N SER A 837 6.71 17.19 -47.62
CA SER A 837 6.31 17.09 -49.05
C SER A 837 5.07 17.95 -49.30
N LEU A 838 5.17 18.86 -50.25
CA LEU A 838 4.04 19.70 -50.73
C LEU A 838 2.96 18.90 -51.46
N PHE A 839 3.29 17.69 -51.91
CA PHE A 839 2.38 16.81 -52.66
C PHE A 839 2.42 15.42 -52.05
N ARG A 840 1.24 14.89 -51.69
CA ARG A 840 1.11 13.50 -51.24
C ARG A 840 1.11 12.60 -52.49
N GLU A 841 2.01 11.59 -52.52
CA GLU A 841 1.99 10.57 -53.54
C GLU A 841 0.71 9.73 -53.44
N PRO A 842 0.10 9.32 -54.56
CA PRO A 842 -1.04 8.40 -54.50
C PRO A 842 -0.60 7.06 -53.90
N PRO A 843 -1.48 6.37 -53.14
CA PRO A 843 -1.16 5.10 -52.53
C PRO A 843 -0.78 4.07 -53.60
N VAL A 844 0.23 3.23 -53.28
CA VAL A 844 0.61 2.14 -54.18
C VAL A 844 -0.48 1.09 -54.14
N GLU A 845 -1.08 0.81 -55.28
CA GLU A 845 -2.05 -0.25 -55.45
C GLU A 845 -1.36 -1.60 -55.69
N PHE A 846 -1.80 -2.60 -54.93
CA PHE A 846 -1.34 -3.97 -55.02
C PHE A 846 -2.49 -4.87 -55.51
N GLU A 847 -2.27 -5.68 -56.51
CA GLU A 847 -3.16 -6.80 -56.84
C GLU A 847 -2.96 -7.91 -55.79
N LEU A 848 -3.89 -8.01 -54.86
CA LEU A 848 -3.82 -8.98 -53.77
C LEU A 848 -4.87 -10.08 -53.99
N PRO A 849 -4.58 -11.35 -53.59
CA PRO A 849 -5.59 -12.38 -53.60
C PRO A 849 -6.72 -12.02 -52.64
N GLU A 850 -7.92 -12.53 -52.88
CA GLU A 850 -9.05 -12.35 -51.99
C GLU A 850 -8.80 -13.12 -50.70
N LEU A 851 -8.44 -12.40 -49.61
CA LEU A 851 -8.16 -12.91 -48.28
C LEU A 851 -9.24 -12.41 -47.31
N ILE A 852 -10.11 -13.33 -46.92
CA ILE A 852 -11.25 -13.03 -46.04
C ILE A 852 -10.83 -13.26 -44.57
N ASP A 853 -11.11 -12.30 -43.70
CA ASP A 853 -11.04 -12.45 -42.22
C ASP A 853 -12.38 -13.01 -41.73
N THR A 854 -12.32 -13.87 -40.72
CA THR A 854 -13.51 -14.40 -40.04
C THR A 854 -13.68 -13.72 -38.68
N SER A 855 -14.91 -13.62 -38.20
CA SER A 855 -15.20 -13.09 -36.85
C SER A 855 -14.47 -13.87 -35.74
N LEU A 856 -14.26 -15.16 -35.97
CA LEU A 856 -13.51 -16.01 -35.05
C LEU A 856 -12.01 -15.64 -35.02
N ASP A 857 -11.43 -15.28 -36.19
CA ASP A 857 -10.03 -14.77 -36.22
C ASP A 857 -9.91 -13.47 -35.45
N ASP A 858 -10.87 -12.56 -35.55
CA ASP A 858 -10.90 -11.32 -34.81
C ASP A 858 -10.90 -11.54 -33.27
N LEU A 859 -11.72 -12.47 -32.78
CA LEU A 859 -11.80 -12.81 -31.37
C LEU A 859 -10.47 -13.37 -30.83
N TYR A 860 -9.84 -14.26 -31.60
CA TYR A 860 -8.54 -14.81 -31.19
C TYR A 860 -7.42 -13.77 -31.20
N ASP A 861 -7.42 -12.86 -32.19
CA ASP A 861 -6.46 -11.76 -32.25
C ASP A 861 -6.65 -10.81 -31.05
N GLN A 862 -7.89 -10.52 -30.64
CA GLN A 862 -8.20 -9.74 -29.45
C GLN A 862 -7.67 -10.43 -28.19
N ILE A 863 -7.88 -11.75 -28.02
CA ILE A 863 -7.36 -12.51 -26.86
C ILE A 863 -5.81 -12.47 -26.85
N GLU A 864 -5.16 -12.62 -27.99
CA GLU A 864 -3.70 -12.60 -28.05
C GLU A 864 -3.14 -11.21 -27.72
N ILE A 865 -3.71 -10.15 -28.27
CA ILE A 865 -3.20 -8.78 -28.23
C ILE A 865 -3.69 -8.03 -26.97
N LEU A 866 -4.97 -8.12 -26.63
CA LEU A 866 -5.55 -7.44 -25.46
C LEU A 866 -5.55 -8.35 -24.22
N GLY A 867 -5.74 -9.65 -24.40
CA GLY A 867 -5.88 -10.64 -23.33
C GLY A 867 -7.31 -11.13 -23.13
N PHE A 868 -8.27 -10.56 -23.82
CA PHE A 868 -9.70 -10.87 -23.73
C PHE A 868 -10.45 -10.45 -25.01
N PRO A 869 -11.62 -11.05 -25.30
CA PRO A 869 -12.47 -10.62 -26.40
C PRO A 869 -13.26 -9.35 -26.05
N LEU A 870 -13.59 -8.52 -27.02
CA LEU A 870 -14.39 -7.30 -26.85
C LEU A 870 -15.89 -7.54 -27.02
N SER A 871 -16.30 -8.72 -27.48
CA SER A 871 -17.71 -9.17 -27.56
C SER A 871 -18.00 -10.23 -26.50
N ASN A 872 -19.19 -10.80 -26.53
CA ASN A 872 -19.57 -11.84 -25.58
C ASN A 872 -18.65 -13.07 -25.72
N PRO A 873 -17.91 -13.49 -24.67
CA PRO A 873 -16.98 -14.61 -24.74
C PRO A 873 -17.66 -15.93 -25.18
N PHE A 874 -18.96 -16.09 -24.98
CA PHE A 874 -19.70 -17.29 -25.42
C PHE A 874 -19.75 -17.48 -26.93
N GLU A 875 -19.36 -16.49 -27.73
CA GLU A 875 -19.12 -16.67 -29.16
C GLU A 875 -17.95 -17.64 -29.46
N LEU A 876 -17.03 -17.80 -28.49
CA LEU A 876 -15.87 -18.69 -28.58
C LEU A 876 -16.16 -20.12 -28.08
N VAL A 877 -17.26 -20.36 -27.35
CA VAL A 877 -17.49 -21.67 -26.74
C VAL A 877 -17.84 -22.72 -27.78
N ASP A 878 -17.25 -23.91 -27.64
CA ASP A 878 -17.56 -25.07 -28.50
C ASP A 878 -18.70 -25.92 -27.88
N ASP A 879 -19.79 -25.26 -27.54
CA ASP A 879 -21.04 -25.87 -27.06
C ASP A 879 -22.21 -24.91 -27.30
N ASP A 880 -23.43 -25.40 -27.19
CA ASP A 880 -24.65 -24.61 -27.37
C ASP A 880 -25.19 -24.15 -26.00
N PRO A 881 -25.05 -22.85 -25.67
CA PRO A 881 -25.51 -22.32 -24.38
C PRO A 881 -27.01 -22.50 -24.14
N GLY A 882 -27.82 -22.62 -25.19
CA GLY A 882 -29.27 -22.77 -25.10
C GLY A 882 -29.75 -24.10 -24.44
N LYS A 883 -28.84 -25.08 -24.30
CA LYS A 883 -29.12 -26.37 -23.65
C LYS A 883 -29.03 -26.33 -22.14
N TYR A 884 -28.56 -25.25 -21.56
CA TYR A 884 -28.21 -25.16 -20.14
C TYR A 884 -29.09 -24.15 -19.41
N ILE A 885 -29.16 -24.31 -18.06
CA ILE A 885 -29.95 -23.42 -17.22
C ILE A 885 -29.26 -22.03 -17.18
N LYS A 886 -30.07 -20.98 -17.19
CA LYS A 886 -29.62 -19.60 -16.99
C LYS A 886 -29.65 -19.22 -15.51
N ALA A 887 -28.86 -18.19 -15.15
CA ALA A 887 -28.86 -17.65 -13.79
C ALA A 887 -30.24 -17.17 -13.34
N THR A 888 -31.04 -16.62 -14.23
CA THR A 888 -32.43 -16.16 -13.97
C THR A 888 -33.38 -17.28 -13.59
N ASP A 889 -33.08 -18.52 -13.96
CA ASP A 889 -33.95 -19.67 -13.70
C ASP A 889 -33.58 -20.41 -12.40
N LEU A 890 -32.47 -20.05 -11.74
CA LEU A 890 -32.04 -20.66 -10.47
C LEU A 890 -33.15 -20.64 -9.41
N PRO A 891 -33.89 -19.52 -9.19
CA PRO A 891 -34.95 -19.46 -8.19
C PRO A 891 -36.07 -20.54 -8.40
N LEU A 892 -36.40 -20.88 -9.65
CA LEU A 892 -37.41 -21.88 -10.01
C LEU A 892 -36.92 -23.32 -9.81
N ASN A 893 -35.60 -23.48 -9.58
CA ASN A 893 -34.95 -24.77 -9.47
C ASN A 893 -34.31 -25.01 -8.11
N ASN A 894 -34.76 -24.29 -7.06
CA ASN A 894 -34.26 -24.47 -5.71
C ASN A 894 -34.40 -25.94 -5.24
N GLY A 895 -33.34 -26.51 -4.68
CA GLY A 895 -33.27 -27.90 -4.22
C GLY A 895 -33.04 -28.95 -5.32
N LYS A 896 -33.11 -28.57 -6.62
CA LYS A 896 -32.91 -29.48 -7.74
C LYS A 896 -31.46 -29.51 -8.18
N ILE A 897 -31.08 -30.57 -8.85
CA ILE A 897 -29.77 -30.70 -9.52
C ILE A 897 -29.91 -30.14 -10.94
N VAL A 898 -29.01 -29.25 -11.30
CA VAL A 898 -28.97 -28.52 -12.58
C VAL A 898 -27.61 -28.61 -13.24
N THR A 899 -27.57 -28.29 -14.55
CA THR A 899 -26.32 -28.12 -15.26
C THR A 899 -26.30 -26.74 -15.92
N ALA A 900 -25.26 -25.95 -15.66
CA ALA A 900 -25.05 -24.63 -16.22
C ALA A 900 -23.75 -24.59 -17.06
N LEU A 901 -23.80 -23.95 -18.21
CA LEU A 901 -22.61 -23.60 -18.98
C LEU A 901 -22.20 -22.17 -18.58
N THR A 902 -20.97 -22.01 -18.12
CA THR A 902 -20.55 -20.79 -17.44
C THR A 902 -19.18 -20.34 -17.91
N TYR A 903 -18.93 -19.03 -17.80
CA TYR A 903 -17.60 -18.41 -18.00
C TYR A 903 -17.02 -17.99 -16.65
N PHE A 904 -15.81 -18.40 -16.35
CA PHE A 904 -15.15 -18.14 -15.07
C PHE A 904 -14.73 -16.68 -14.92
N ILE A 905 -15.07 -16.08 -13.79
CA ILE A 905 -14.69 -14.70 -13.45
C ILE A 905 -13.69 -14.66 -12.30
N ASN A 906 -14.02 -15.31 -11.16
CA ASN A 906 -13.16 -15.24 -9.97
C ASN A 906 -13.39 -16.43 -9.03
N ARG A 907 -12.41 -16.70 -8.16
CA ARG A 907 -12.52 -17.68 -7.08
C ARG A 907 -11.92 -17.15 -5.78
N LYS A 908 -12.48 -17.60 -4.66
CA LYS A 908 -11.93 -17.36 -3.33
C LYS A 908 -11.64 -18.67 -2.66
N HIS A 909 -10.36 -18.96 -2.40
CA HIS A 909 -9.97 -20.10 -1.57
C HIS A 909 -10.27 -19.85 -0.11
N VAL A 910 -10.76 -20.89 0.56
CA VAL A 910 -11.02 -20.90 2.00
C VAL A 910 -10.56 -22.24 2.57
N VAL A 911 -9.95 -22.19 3.73
CA VAL A 911 -9.59 -23.39 4.49
C VAL A 911 -10.66 -23.60 5.57
N THR A 912 -11.22 -24.81 5.63
CA THR A 912 -12.22 -25.18 6.63
C THR A 912 -11.58 -25.31 8.02
N LYS A 913 -12.40 -25.39 9.07
CA LYS A 913 -11.91 -25.65 10.44
C LYS A 913 -11.20 -27.00 10.61
N TYR A 914 -11.34 -27.92 9.65
CA TYR A 914 -10.68 -29.22 9.60
C TYR A 914 -9.40 -29.19 8.73
N ASN A 915 -8.98 -28.01 8.28
CA ASN A 915 -7.82 -27.80 7.40
C ASN A 915 -7.98 -28.35 5.98
N ASP A 916 -9.23 -28.55 5.51
CA ASP A 916 -9.52 -28.92 4.13
C ASP A 916 -9.72 -27.69 3.26
N GLU A 917 -9.25 -27.78 2.02
CA GLU A 917 -9.43 -26.69 1.04
C GLU A 917 -10.83 -26.75 0.40
N MET A 918 -11.50 -25.61 0.34
CA MET A 918 -12.72 -25.38 -0.42
C MET A 918 -12.64 -24.03 -1.14
N PHE A 919 -13.48 -23.78 -2.12
CA PHE A 919 -13.53 -22.46 -2.74
C PHE A 919 -14.96 -22.03 -3.14
N PHE A 920 -15.14 -20.72 -3.18
CA PHE A 920 -16.30 -20.07 -3.76
C PHE A 920 -15.91 -19.61 -5.17
N GLY A 921 -16.69 -20.03 -6.17
CA GLY A 921 -16.53 -19.62 -7.54
C GLY A 921 -17.58 -18.61 -7.96
N THR A 922 -17.18 -17.65 -8.75
CA THR A 922 -18.08 -16.66 -9.36
C THR A 922 -17.94 -16.75 -10.87
N PHE A 923 -19.04 -16.96 -11.55
CA PHE A 923 -19.14 -17.19 -12.97
C PHE A 923 -20.24 -16.31 -13.58
N VAL A 924 -20.32 -16.26 -14.90
CA VAL A 924 -21.44 -15.69 -15.65
C VAL A 924 -21.99 -16.72 -16.66
N ASP A 925 -23.29 -16.62 -16.94
CA ASP A 925 -23.94 -17.37 -18.03
C ASP A 925 -23.82 -16.65 -19.38
N ALA A 926 -24.41 -17.20 -20.44
CA ALA A 926 -24.34 -16.64 -21.79
C ALA A 926 -25.02 -15.26 -21.94
N GLU A 927 -25.89 -14.89 -21.02
CA GLU A 927 -26.49 -13.54 -20.94
C GLU A 927 -25.70 -12.60 -20.02
N LEU A 928 -24.50 -13.01 -19.58
CA LEU A 928 -23.64 -12.30 -18.64
C LEU A 928 -24.29 -12.07 -17.26
N ASN A 929 -25.23 -12.93 -16.85
CA ASN A 929 -25.77 -12.92 -15.51
C ASN A 929 -24.95 -13.78 -14.57
N TRP A 930 -24.89 -13.38 -13.31
CA TRP A 930 -24.00 -13.97 -12.31
C TRP A 930 -24.51 -15.32 -11.81
N ILE A 931 -23.59 -16.31 -11.76
CA ILE A 931 -23.77 -17.60 -11.11
C ILE A 931 -22.69 -17.77 -10.05
N ASP A 932 -23.09 -17.79 -8.79
CA ASP A 932 -22.22 -18.09 -7.67
C ASP A 932 -22.24 -19.59 -7.36
N THR A 933 -21.09 -20.15 -7.02
CA THR A 933 -20.92 -21.59 -6.77
C THR A 933 -20.16 -21.84 -5.48
N VAL A 934 -20.45 -22.98 -4.84
CA VAL A 934 -19.75 -23.46 -3.65
C VAL A 934 -19.13 -24.82 -4.00
N HIS A 935 -17.80 -24.90 -3.86
CA HIS A 935 -17.03 -26.12 -4.07
C HIS A 935 -16.52 -26.62 -2.72
N PHE A 936 -17.25 -27.56 -2.15
CA PHE A 936 -16.83 -28.23 -0.91
C PHE A 936 -15.56 -29.08 -1.12
N PRO A 937 -14.87 -29.49 -0.05
CA PRO A 937 -13.55 -30.15 -0.17
C PRO A 937 -13.48 -31.30 -1.17
N ASP A 938 -14.50 -32.16 -1.22
CA ASP A 938 -14.54 -33.29 -2.15
C ASP A 938 -14.66 -32.83 -3.60
N SER A 939 -15.55 -31.87 -3.86
CA SER A 939 -15.69 -31.28 -5.19
C SER A 939 -14.44 -30.48 -5.60
N ALA A 940 -13.87 -29.69 -4.69
CA ALA A 940 -12.66 -28.90 -4.93
C ALA A 940 -11.44 -29.79 -5.27
N ARG A 941 -11.34 -30.97 -4.62
CA ARG A 941 -10.24 -31.94 -4.84
C ARG A 941 -10.42 -32.72 -6.14
N ASN A 942 -11.64 -33.16 -6.44
CA ASN A 942 -11.92 -34.01 -7.61
C ASN A 942 -12.06 -33.21 -8.91
N PHE A 943 -12.52 -31.97 -8.82
CA PHE A 943 -12.75 -31.06 -9.94
C PHE A 943 -12.07 -29.71 -9.68
N PRO A 944 -10.73 -29.66 -9.69
CA PRO A 944 -9.99 -28.43 -9.40
C PRO A 944 -10.20 -27.39 -10.51
N LEU A 945 -10.39 -26.14 -10.11
CA LEU A 945 -10.47 -25.01 -11.03
C LEU A 945 -9.04 -24.51 -11.33
N HIS A 946 -8.52 -24.73 -12.53
CA HIS A 946 -7.15 -24.45 -12.87
C HIS A 946 -6.96 -23.07 -13.51
N ASP A 947 -7.75 -22.73 -14.53
CA ASP A 947 -7.55 -21.57 -15.42
C ASP A 947 -8.86 -20.82 -15.68
N SER A 948 -8.76 -19.64 -16.33
CA SER A 948 -9.91 -18.96 -16.95
C SER A 948 -10.50 -19.81 -18.09
N GLY A 949 -11.72 -19.50 -18.51
CA GLY A 949 -12.42 -20.13 -19.62
C GLY A 949 -13.81 -20.65 -19.24
N PHE A 950 -14.34 -21.53 -20.08
CA PHE A 950 -15.69 -22.07 -19.95
C PHE A 950 -15.71 -23.34 -19.13
N TYR A 951 -16.77 -23.46 -18.29
CA TYR A 951 -16.97 -24.62 -17.44
C TYR A 951 -18.45 -25.06 -17.49
N ARG A 952 -18.64 -26.36 -17.66
CA ARG A 952 -19.93 -27.01 -17.44
C ARG A 952 -20.01 -27.42 -15.98
N ILE A 953 -20.90 -26.79 -15.24
CA ILE A 953 -21.08 -26.99 -13.79
C ILE A 953 -22.36 -27.77 -13.56
N HIS A 954 -22.23 -28.89 -12.84
CA HIS A 954 -23.35 -29.75 -12.43
C HIS A 954 -23.44 -29.75 -10.91
N GLY A 955 -24.57 -29.36 -10.36
CA GLY A 955 -24.72 -29.27 -8.92
C GLY A 955 -26.15 -28.95 -8.46
N LYS A 956 -26.31 -28.89 -7.14
CA LYS A 956 -27.62 -28.64 -6.50
C LYS A 956 -27.79 -27.14 -6.29
N VAL A 957 -28.94 -26.60 -6.69
CA VAL A 957 -29.31 -25.22 -6.39
C VAL A 957 -29.69 -25.11 -4.92
N VAL A 958 -29.09 -24.16 -4.22
CA VAL A 958 -29.37 -23.85 -2.81
C VAL A 958 -29.69 -22.38 -2.63
N GLU A 959 -30.53 -22.08 -1.68
CA GLU A 959 -31.01 -20.76 -1.35
C GLU A 959 -30.51 -20.37 0.05
N ASP A 960 -29.99 -19.14 0.23
CA ASP A 960 -29.63 -18.60 1.52
C ASP A 960 -30.05 -17.12 1.58
N PHE A 961 -31.07 -16.80 2.36
CA PHE A 961 -31.67 -15.47 2.49
C PHE A 961 -32.03 -14.79 1.13
N GLY A 962 -32.66 -15.53 0.22
CA GLY A 962 -33.08 -15.03 -1.10
C GLY A 962 -31.99 -15.01 -2.15
N VAL A 963 -30.78 -15.47 -1.84
CA VAL A 963 -29.67 -15.60 -2.80
C VAL A 963 -29.47 -17.06 -3.17
N PHE A 964 -29.46 -17.32 -4.49
CA PHE A 964 -29.29 -18.65 -5.05
C PHE A 964 -27.87 -18.91 -5.50
N SER A 965 -27.36 -20.11 -5.22
CA SER A 965 -26.03 -20.57 -5.64
C SER A 965 -26.09 -22.06 -6.01
N ILE A 966 -25.03 -22.54 -6.67
CA ILE A 966 -24.91 -23.95 -7.03
C ILE A 966 -23.87 -24.62 -6.13
N GLU A 967 -24.27 -25.63 -5.33
CA GLU A 967 -23.35 -26.55 -4.67
C GLU A 967 -22.84 -27.56 -5.70
N VAL A 968 -21.57 -27.47 -6.04
CA VAL A 968 -21.01 -28.19 -7.19
C VAL A 968 -20.68 -29.64 -6.84
N ASN A 969 -21.28 -30.56 -7.59
CA ASN A 969 -21.00 -31.99 -7.52
C ASN A 969 -19.94 -32.41 -8.58
N ARG A 970 -20.00 -31.84 -9.76
CA ARG A 970 -19.08 -32.07 -10.87
C ARG A 970 -18.85 -30.80 -11.68
N MET A 971 -17.66 -30.64 -12.17
CA MET A 971 -17.27 -29.53 -13.07
C MET A 971 -16.31 -30.06 -14.14
N GLU A 972 -16.47 -29.59 -15.35
CA GLU A 972 -15.59 -29.89 -16.47
C GLU A 972 -15.31 -28.66 -17.31
N LYS A 973 -14.10 -28.54 -17.82
CA LYS A 973 -13.70 -27.43 -18.69
C LYS A 973 -14.20 -27.68 -20.11
N VAL A 974 -14.78 -26.67 -20.74
CA VAL A 974 -15.28 -26.73 -22.14
C VAL A 974 -14.28 -26.00 -23.04
N GLY A 975 -14.04 -26.58 -24.21
CA GLY A 975 -13.10 -26.02 -25.18
C GLY A 975 -13.61 -24.79 -25.91
N HIS A 976 -12.71 -24.11 -26.59
CA HIS A 976 -13.04 -23.06 -27.57
C HIS A 976 -13.26 -23.67 -28.95
N ARG A 977 -14.09 -23.01 -29.77
CA ARG A 977 -14.20 -23.30 -31.21
C ARG A 977 -12.85 -23.13 -31.88
N LYS A 978 -12.42 -24.12 -32.66
CA LYS A 978 -11.12 -24.06 -33.36
C LYS A 978 -11.20 -23.17 -34.60
N ARG A 979 -10.09 -22.47 -34.91
CA ARG A 979 -9.93 -21.75 -36.16
C ARG A 979 -9.98 -22.72 -37.35
N ALA A 980 -10.48 -22.29 -38.49
CA ALA A 980 -10.65 -23.16 -39.67
C ALA A 980 -9.36 -23.88 -40.09
N TYR A 981 -8.21 -23.24 -39.96
CA TYR A 981 -6.91 -23.84 -40.34
C TYR A 981 -6.34 -24.82 -39.30
N GLU A 982 -6.83 -24.78 -38.04
CA GLU A 982 -6.42 -25.75 -37.01
C GLU A 982 -7.07 -27.13 -37.22
N ASN A 983 -8.15 -27.18 -37.99
CA ASN A 983 -8.77 -28.42 -38.38
C ASN A 983 -8.06 -29.11 -39.57
N LEU A 984 -7.06 -28.44 -40.19
CA LEU A 984 -6.27 -28.97 -41.29
C LEU A 984 -4.93 -29.59 -40.85
N ARG A 985 -4.63 -29.57 -39.55
CA ARG A 985 -3.56 -30.28 -38.86
C ARG A 985 -4.08 -31.50 -38.12
#